data_2866567068b75cf72f980363f754598e
#
_entry.id   2866567068b75cf72f980363f754598e
#
_cell.length_a   1.000
_cell.length_b   1.000
_cell.length_c   1.000
_cell.angle_alpha   90.00
_cell.angle_beta   90.00
_cell.angle_gamma   90.00
#
_symmetry.space_group_name_H-M   'P 1'
#
loop_
_entity.id
_entity.type
_entity.pdbx_description
1 polymer ?
#
loop_
_entity_poly.entity_id
_entity_poly.type
_entity_poly.pdbx_seq_one_letter_code
_entity_poly.pdbx_strand_id
1 'polypeptide(L)'
;MTQVLLIAGAPPQEAVLRASVEQFRAAGATVELVGLFAPDDIEPGLGLAGLRSLRSAAAERGTAFEKRVAKLPAPRRVWASAERDRQVRRAGRRAHVLVALDASAVYAVWQLARVNRRAHAVFGIAPALKAVEERRARPLHHALRDAARTVPTPATVGRSTRGAARRVVGGALRRASSPAVMRTTLGARSWRGVVAAPRVPDRLRAKLARRVSLSMAKGGRKAGATLVLGDAARRTTDRTLRAALLAEAARADLARGHDDPVLRRTAYEAALALADRCHAKGDAKGAAASLSSALTLAFPRAVHFDALSSPLAADPAGYLAPFRASTAFQALTAPRGRTAPAAPVPAGRPLRLLVTTYSNANFLHPVRERYADHPGVEIRFLDLKEDETLRPLARGGQRMMEYALGGAPALGEQTEAALRPHLEWADTVFVDWCTNAAALFTLADPGTTRIVVRLHSYEAFTLWPHLVAWDRVDDVVFVGDHLRDLAAACLPPLAEPGGPALHVIANAMDLQRFRREKTGADARFTVGLIGAGVVAKDPRWAVEVLRLLREHDERYRLVVIGDGLDRRASPAARAYDDLLRKDLAELEPTGAVRLLGRTEDVPEALTGVGVILSSSVRESFHCGLVEGAASGALPVVRDWPFFAGGEHGARTLFPADWVVATPREAADRVLALTATEEKWRKATADAAEHALTTWDWPVIAPGFDRLLLKG
;
A
#
# COMPACT_ATOMS: atom_id res chain seq x y z
N MET A 1 28.66 37.79 37.92
CA MET A 1 27.18 37.88 37.78
C MET A 1 26.63 36.53 37.31
N THR A 2 25.50 36.13 37.87
CA THR A 2 24.82 34.87 37.48
C THR A 2 24.13 35.07 36.14
N GLN A 3 24.37 34.18 35.16
CA GLN A 3 23.75 34.26 33.84
C GLN A 3 22.50 33.37 33.82
N VAL A 4 21.36 33.96 33.47
CA VAL A 4 20.06 33.30 33.35
C VAL A 4 19.65 33.30 31.88
N LEU A 5 19.28 32.14 31.36
CA LEU A 5 18.73 32.00 30.01
C LEU A 5 17.27 31.57 30.11
N LEU A 6 16.38 32.48 29.74
CA LEU A 6 14.95 32.23 29.63
C LEU A 6 14.65 31.64 28.23
N ILE A 7 13.83 30.60 28.14
CA ILE A 7 13.44 29.96 26.88
C ILE A 7 11.91 29.89 26.84
N ALA A 8 11.31 30.41 25.78
CA ALA A 8 9.87 30.47 25.58
C ALA A 8 9.44 29.85 24.23
N GLY A 9 8.32 29.16 24.22
CA GLY A 9 7.69 28.62 22.99
C GLY A 9 6.66 29.56 22.38
N ALA A 10 6.28 30.62 23.12
CA ALA A 10 5.41 31.71 22.66
C ALA A 10 5.88 33.02 23.31
N PRO A 11 5.45 34.18 22.81
CA PRO A 11 5.76 35.47 23.46
C PRO A 11 5.24 35.46 24.89
N PRO A 12 6.12 35.73 25.92
CA PRO A 12 5.66 35.86 27.30
C PRO A 12 4.85 37.14 27.46
N GLN A 13 3.93 37.14 28.41
CA GLN A 13 3.18 38.35 28.74
C GLN A 13 4.14 39.47 29.22
N GLU A 14 4.04 40.65 28.62
CA GLU A 14 4.96 41.76 28.82
C GLU A 14 5.15 42.15 30.29
N ALA A 15 4.05 42.36 31.03
CA ALA A 15 4.10 42.74 32.45
C ALA A 15 4.83 41.66 33.28
N VAL A 16 4.61 40.37 32.99
CA VAL A 16 5.27 39.26 33.67
C VAL A 16 6.74 39.19 33.34
N LEU A 17 7.10 39.39 32.06
CA LEU A 17 8.49 39.39 31.62
C LEU A 17 9.25 40.57 32.23
N ARG A 18 8.68 41.78 32.22
CA ARG A 18 9.25 43.01 32.84
C ARG A 18 9.55 42.77 34.32
N ALA A 19 8.54 42.39 35.08
CA ALA A 19 8.69 42.10 36.53
C ALA A 19 9.74 41.01 36.79
N SER A 20 9.77 39.96 35.96
CA SER A 20 10.73 38.87 36.10
C SER A 20 12.18 39.32 35.82
N VAL A 21 12.40 40.10 34.78
CA VAL A 21 13.74 40.63 34.47
C VAL A 21 14.23 41.57 35.56
N GLU A 22 13.36 42.44 36.08
CA GLU A 22 13.69 43.32 37.20
C GLU A 22 14.09 42.52 38.46
N GLN A 23 13.31 41.49 38.81
CA GLN A 23 13.63 40.60 39.96
C GLN A 23 14.99 39.89 39.78
N PHE A 24 15.26 39.36 38.60
CA PHE A 24 16.56 38.73 38.32
C PHE A 24 17.72 39.74 38.42
N ARG A 25 17.54 40.96 37.93
CA ARG A 25 18.56 42.03 38.02
C ARG A 25 18.80 42.45 39.45
N ALA A 26 17.74 42.62 40.25
CA ALA A 26 17.84 42.92 41.69
C ALA A 26 18.58 41.79 42.43
N ALA A 27 18.40 40.52 42.01
CA ALA A 27 19.13 39.38 42.53
C ALA A 27 20.61 39.31 41.99
N GLY A 28 21.07 40.24 41.18
CA GLY A 28 22.43 40.32 40.63
C GLY A 28 22.69 39.38 39.47
N ALA A 29 21.65 39.05 38.70
CA ALA A 29 21.77 38.23 37.50
C ALA A 29 21.64 39.03 36.22
N THR A 30 22.23 38.50 35.15
CA THR A 30 22.01 38.96 33.74
C THR A 30 21.07 37.97 33.05
N VAL A 31 20.11 38.51 32.28
CA VAL A 31 19.03 37.72 31.68
C VAL A 31 19.11 37.80 30.16
N GLU A 32 19.17 36.64 29.51
CA GLU A 32 19.00 36.51 28.05
C GLU A 32 17.67 35.79 27.78
N LEU A 33 16.92 36.20 26.72
CA LEU A 33 15.66 35.58 26.31
C LEU A 33 15.78 35.00 24.91
N VAL A 34 15.32 33.75 24.76
CA VAL A 34 15.29 33.02 23.50
C VAL A 34 13.89 32.42 23.31
N GLY A 35 13.26 32.56 22.15
CA GLY A 35 11.97 31.93 21.95
C GLY A 35 11.41 31.98 20.52
N LEU A 36 10.27 31.29 20.33
CA LEU A 36 9.51 31.23 19.07
C LEU A 36 8.53 32.44 18.97
N PHE A 37 9.07 33.62 18.90
CA PHE A 37 8.35 34.87 18.74
C PHE A 37 9.06 35.77 17.70
N ALA A 38 8.39 36.78 17.15
CA ALA A 38 9.03 37.81 16.34
C ALA A 38 9.79 38.79 17.26
N PRO A 39 10.86 39.45 16.81
CA PRO A 39 11.55 40.44 17.62
C PRO A 39 10.61 41.53 18.15
N ASP A 40 9.64 41.96 17.34
CA ASP A 40 8.68 43.00 17.64
C ASP A 40 7.59 42.57 18.66
N ASP A 41 7.51 41.26 18.97
CA ASP A 41 6.61 40.72 20.02
C ASP A 41 7.17 41.00 21.43
N ILE A 42 8.39 41.53 21.55
CA ILE A 42 9.07 41.82 22.81
C ILE A 42 9.43 43.30 22.88
N GLU A 43 8.92 43.99 23.89
CA GLU A 43 9.13 45.43 24.05
C GLU A 43 10.63 45.79 24.21
N PRO A 44 11.09 46.81 23.48
CA PRO A 44 12.46 47.31 23.65
C PRO A 44 12.65 47.97 25.04
N GLY A 45 13.84 47.81 25.64
CA GLY A 45 14.15 48.46 26.90
C GLY A 45 13.88 47.64 28.18
N LEU A 46 13.48 46.38 28.09
CA LEU A 46 13.27 45.47 29.23
C LEU A 46 14.55 45.12 30.02
N GLY A 47 15.71 45.62 29.60
CA GLY A 47 16.98 45.37 30.30
C GLY A 47 17.52 43.95 30.15
N LEU A 48 17.13 43.27 29.06
CA LEU A 48 17.69 41.99 28.67
C LEU A 48 19.13 42.13 28.17
N ALA A 49 20.01 41.25 28.60
CA ALA A 49 21.41 41.21 28.10
C ALA A 49 21.52 40.62 26.70
N GLY A 50 20.47 39.93 26.21
CA GLY A 50 20.37 39.42 24.88
C GLY A 50 18.96 38.92 24.58
N LEU A 51 18.52 39.12 23.31
CA LEU A 51 17.27 38.66 22.78
C LEU A 51 17.53 37.87 21.49
N ARG A 52 16.99 36.66 21.37
CA ARG A 52 17.08 35.88 20.14
C ARG A 52 15.74 35.30 19.74
N SER A 53 15.21 35.78 18.63
CA SER A 53 14.04 35.20 17.98
C SER A 53 14.40 33.93 17.22
N LEU A 54 13.83 32.80 17.62
CA LEU A 54 13.95 31.54 16.88
C LEU A 54 13.07 31.51 15.64
N ARG A 55 12.05 32.37 15.56
CA ARG A 55 11.22 32.54 14.37
C ARG A 55 12.00 33.19 13.26
N SER A 56 12.71 34.29 13.53
CA SER A 56 13.63 34.91 12.57
C SER A 56 14.76 33.99 12.18
N ALA A 57 15.35 33.28 13.13
CA ALA A 57 16.38 32.28 12.85
C ALA A 57 15.90 31.09 11.99
N ALA A 58 14.64 30.76 12.02
CA ALA A 58 14.05 29.75 11.12
C ALA A 58 13.83 30.32 9.72
N ALA A 59 13.37 31.57 9.60
CA ALA A 59 13.21 32.27 8.33
C ALA A 59 14.55 32.44 7.58
N GLU A 60 15.62 32.81 8.28
CA GLU A 60 16.99 32.87 7.74
C GLU A 60 17.47 31.55 7.11
N ARG A 61 16.84 30.41 7.45
CA ARG A 61 17.15 29.07 6.92
C ARG A 61 16.27 28.63 5.76
N GLY A 62 15.32 29.49 5.36
CA GLY A 62 14.44 29.32 4.21
C GLY A 62 13.14 28.56 4.48
N THR A 63 12.16 28.79 3.62
CA THR A 63 10.78 28.32 3.72
C THR A 63 10.63 26.79 3.86
N ALA A 64 11.52 26.00 3.27
CA ALA A 64 11.50 24.54 3.40
C ALA A 64 11.85 24.08 4.83
N PHE A 65 12.69 24.83 5.55
CA PHE A 65 13.00 24.56 6.95
C PHE A 65 11.84 24.95 7.85
N GLU A 66 11.24 26.11 7.63
CA GLU A 66 10.07 26.58 8.37
C GLU A 66 8.89 25.62 8.27
N LYS A 67 8.51 25.20 7.04
CA LYS A 67 7.45 24.23 6.80
C LYS A 67 7.69 22.90 7.50
N ARG A 68 8.94 22.46 7.59
CA ARG A 68 9.31 21.23 8.29
C ARG A 68 9.21 21.38 9.82
N VAL A 69 9.66 22.51 10.37
CA VAL A 69 9.58 22.79 11.80
C VAL A 69 8.14 22.98 12.23
N ALA A 70 7.29 23.63 11.44
CA ALA A 70 5.87 23.84 11.74
C ALA A 70 5.09 22.51 11.91
N LYS A 71 5.53 21.42 11.28
CA LYS A 71 4.92 20.08 11.40
C LYS A 71 5.32 19.33 12.68
N LEU A 72 6.27 19.83 13.45
CA LEU A 72 6.72 19.17 14.67
C LEU A 72 5.78 19.49 15.85
N PRO A 73 5.65 18.61 16.86
CA PRO A 73 4.99 18.92 18.12
C PRO A 73 5.64 20.15 18.80
N ALA A 74 4.85 20.97 19.52
CA ALA A 74 5.28 22.24 20.11
C ALA A 74 6.64 22.15 20.87
N PRO A 75 6.90 21.18 21.76
CA PRO A 75 8.20 21.09 22.45
C PRO A 75 9.38 20.84 21.52
N ARG A 76 9.16 20.12 20.40
CA ARG A 76 10.21 19.85 19.42
C ARG A 76 10.48 20.99 18.45
N ARG A 77 9.50 21.90 18.25
CA ARG A 77 9.67 23.11 17.41
C ARG A 77 10.72 24.04 17.99
N VAL A 78 10.64 24.32 19.31
CA VAL A 78 11.61 25.18 20.00
C VAL A 78 13.02 24.63 19.86
N TRP A 79 13.22 23.35 20.13
CA TRP A 79 14.54 22.72 20.02
C TRP A 79 15.05 22.66 18.56
N ALA A 80 14.21 22.27 17.59
CA ALA A 80 14.60 22.18 16.19
C ALA A 80 15.10 23.51 15.63
N SER A 81 14.52 24.62 16.08
CA SER A 81 14.95 25.99 15.76
C SER A 81 16.24 26.38 16.49
N ALA A 82 16.37 26.02 17.78
CA ALA A 82 17.50 26.36 18.65
C ALA A 82 18.75 25.51 18.40
N GLU A 83 18.60 24.21 18.05
CA GLU A 83 19.70 23.22 18.00
C GLU A 83 20.91 23.66 17.18
N ARG A 84 20.68 24.36 16.06
CA ARG A 84 21.72 24.81 15.15
C ARG A 84 22.06 26.30 15.25
N ASP A 85 21.34 27.00 16.10
CA ASP A 85 21.61 28.44 16.32
C ASP A 85 22.86 28.62 17.17
N ARG A 86 23.82 29.37 16.63
CA ARG A 86 25.13 29.57 17.30
C ARG A 86 24.99 30.42 18.55
N GLN A 87 24.11 31.42 18.53
CA GLN A 87 23.90 32.34 19.68
C GLN A 87 23.23 31.59 20.82
N VAL A 88 22.17 30.83 20.55
CA VAL A 88 21.49 30.00 21.56
C VAL A 88 22.43 28.97 22.19
N ARG A 89 23.26 28.32 21.38
CA ARG A 89 24.24 27.34 21.89
C ARG A 89 25.32 27.98 22.73
N ARG A 90 25.72 29.22 22.42
CA ARG A 90 26.69 29.99 23.19
C ARG A 90 26.09 30.46 24.53
N ALA A 91 24.86 31.02 24.47
CA ALA A 91 24.11 31.41 25.68
C ALA A 91 23.84 30.22 26.59
N GLY A 92 23.35 29.11 26.04
CA GLY A 92 23.09 27.88 26.79
C GLY A 92 24.32 27.27 27.46
N ARG A 93 25.52 27.40 26.88
CA ARG A 93 26.79 26.96 27.49
C ARG A 93 27.29 27.88 28.61
N ARG A 94 26.93 29.17 28.58
CA ARG A 94 27.34 30.16 29.54
C ARG A 94 26.37 30.27 30.72
N ALA A 95 25.11 29.93 30.48
CA ALA A 95 24.05 30.04 31.48
C ALA A 95 24.39 29.28 32.76
N HIS A 96 24.12 29.89 33.89
CA HIS A 96 24.15 29.26 35.21
C HIS A 96 22.78 28.72 35.59
N VAL A 97 21.70 29.36 35.09
CA VAL A 97 20.32 28.91 35.23
C VAL A 97 19.66 28.88 33.86
N LEU A 98 19.05 27.74 33.51
CA LEU A 98 18.27 27.54 32.28
C LEU A 98 16.80 27.44 32.68
N VAL A 99 15.94 28.28 32.13
CA VAL A 99 14.54 28.42 32.55
C VAL A 99 13.62 28.15 31.37
N ALA A 100 12.70 27.19 31.53
CA ALA A 100 11.59 27.05 30.63
C ALA A 100 10.42 27.94 31.12
N LEU A 101 9.98 28.89 30.32
CA LEU A 101 8.87 29.79 30.67
C LEU A 101 7.51 29.13 30.43
N ASP A 102 7.45 28.18 29.52
CA ASP A 102 6.24 27.40 29.17
C ASP A 102 6.57 25.93 28.90
N ALA A 103 5.54 25.08 28.82
CA ALA A 103 5.68 23.65 28.62
C ALA A 103 6.38 23.28 27.28
N SER A 104 6.26 24.10 26.25
CA SER A 104 6.90 23.85 24.97
C SER A 104 8.39 24.11 24.98
N ALA A 105 8.90 24.93 25.90
CA ALA A 105 10.31 25.21 26.11
C ALA A 105 11.06 24.13 26.90
N VAL A 106 10.36 23.28 27.66
CA VAL A 106 10.95 22.28 28.58
C VAL A 106 11.93 21.36 27.87
N TYR A 107 11.59 20.86 26.68
CA TYR A 107 12.46 19.97 25.91
C TYR A 107 13.76 20.66 25.47
N ALA A 108 13.69 21.93 25.08
CA ALA A 108 14.86 22.70 24.69
C ALA A 108 15.78 22.97 25.90
N VAL A 109 15.21 23.34 27.07
CA VAL A 109 15.94 23.49 28.31
C VAL A 109 16.65 22.20 28.74
N TRP A 110 15.94 21.08 28.69
CA TRP A 110 16.53 19.76 28.96
C TRP A 110 17.71 19.41 28.06
N GLN A 111 17.60 19.68 26.75
CA GLN A 111 18.69 19.45 25.80
C GLN A 111 19.90 20.34 26.04
N LEU A 112 19.69 21.61 26.40
CA LEU A 112 20.79 22.53 26.78
C LEU A 112 21.45 22.13 28.10
N ALA A 113 20.68 21.68 29.07
CA ALA A 113 21.19 21.17 30.36
C ALA A 113 22.06 19.91 30.17
N ARG A 114 21.74 19.05 29.23
CA ARG A 114 22.60 17.89 28.85
C ARG A 114 23.98 18.29 28.37
N VAL A 115 24.10 19.45 27.71
CA VAL A 115 25.36 19.99 27.21
C VAL A 115 26.06 20.83 28.28
N ASN A 116 25.30 21.62 29.06
CA ASN A 116 25.80 22.44 30.15
C ASN A 116 25.39 21.86 31.50
N ARG A 117 26.14 20.86 31.99
CA ARG A 117 25.83 20.14 33.23
C ARG A 117 25.96 21.00 34.50
N ARG A 118 26.63 22.17 34.43
CA ARG A 118 26.76 23.10 35.52
C ARG A 118 25.53 23.97 35.73
N ALA A 119 24.70 24.14 34.68
CA ALA A 119 23.49 24.94 34.78
C ALA A 119 22.40 24.26 35.60
N HIS A 120 21.68 25.06 36.38
CA HIS A 120 20.43 24.66 37.00
C HIS A 120 19.30 24.79 36.00
N ALA A 121 18.66 23.69 35.65
CA ALA A 121 17.52 23.69 34.74
C ALA A 121 16.21 23.64 35.52
N VAL A 122 15.36 24.63 35.33
CA VAL A 122 14.12 24.80 36.11
C VAL A 122 12.95 25.19 35.18
N PHE A 123 11.74 24.99 35.68
CA PHE A 123 10.52 25.44 35.04
C PHE A 123 9.89 26.60 35.84
N GLY A 124 9.63 27.72 35.18
CA GLY A 124 9.03 28.92 35.76
C GLY A 124 10.01 29.84 36.48
N ILE A 125 9.54 31.04 36.82
CA ILE A 125 10.34 32.17 37.35
C ILE A 125 10.73 31.96 38.81
N ALA A 126 9.81 31.55 39.67
CA ALA A 126 10.05 31.43 41.11
C ALA A 126 11.17 30.42 41.45
N PRO A 127 11.22 29.21 40.90
CA PRO A 127 12.37 28.30 41.08
C PRO A 127 13.68 28.84 40.52
N ALA A 128 13.61 29.63 39.45
CA ALA A 128 14.80 30.24 38.86
C ALA A 128 15.39 31.35 39.72
N LEU A 129 14.57 32.21 40.31
CA LEU A 129 14.99 33.24 41.30
C LEU A 129 15.63 32.60 42.50
N LYS A 130 15.01 31.59 43.09
CA LYS A 130 15.58 30.83 44.19
C LYS A 130 16.97 30.28 43.88
N ALA A 131 17.15 29.72 42.67
CA ALA A 131 18.45 29.22 42.19
C ALA A 131 19.51 30.33 42.06
N VAL A 132 19.11 31.54 41.65
CA VAL A 132 19.99 32.73 41.58
C VAL A 132 20.39 33.22 42.96
N GLU A 133 19.44 33.32 43.88
CA GLU A 133 19.66 33.75 45.28
C GLU A 133 20.56 32.76 46.03
N GLU A 134 20.31 31.45 45.93
CA GLU A 134 21.15 30.41 46.52
C GLU A 134 22.60 30.50 46.00
N ARG A 135 22.76 30.80 44.72
CA ARG A 135 24.09 30.95 44.09
C ARG A 135 24.80 32.20 44.57
N ARG A 136 24.06 33.29 44.81
CA ARG A 136 24.58 34.53 45.41
C ARG A 136 24.98 34.35 46.88
N ALA A 137 24.19 33.62 47.65
CA ALA A 137 24.45 33.38 49.07
C ALA A 137 25.65 32.46 49.32
N ARG A 138 25.99 31.54 48.41
CA ARG A 138 27.05 30.53 48.56
C ARG A 138 27.96 30.45 47.32
N PRO A 139 28.70 31.51 46.96
CA PRO A 139 29.43 31.60 45.71
C PRO A 139 30.55 30.55 45.57
N LEU A 140 31.32 30.30 46.66
CA LEU A 140 32.41 29.31 46.68
C LEU A 140 31.89 27.87 46.54
N HIS A 141 30.77 27.53 47.18
CA HIS A 141 30.15 26.20 47.05
C HIS A 141 29.72 25.93 45.64
N HIS A 142 29.07 26.89 44.98
CA HIS A 142 28.64 26.74 43.59
C HIS A 142 29.82 26.73 42.59
N ALA A 143 30.89 27.51 42.87
CA ALA A 143 32.13 27.49 42.06
C ALA A 143 32.81 26.11 42.12
N LEU A 144 32.92 25.51 43.30
CA LEU A 144 33.48 24.17 43.52
C LEU A 144 32.61 23.08 42.88
N ARG A 145 31.30 23.19 43.01
CA ARG A 145 30.35 22.27 42.39
C ARG A 145 30.40 22.34 40.85
N ASP A 146 30.51 23.53 40.30
CA ASP A 146 30.62 23.73 38.86
C ASP A 146 31.96 23.19 38.33
N ALA A 147 33.06 23.40 39.05
CA ALA A 147 34.37 22.84 38.75
C ALA A 147 34.35 21.31 38.80
N ALA A 148 33.77 20.70 39.82
CA ALA A 148 33.65 19.25 39.94
C ALA A 148 32.82 18.63 38.82
N ARG A 149 31.79 19.34 38.34
CA ARG A 149 30.96 18.89 37.18
C ARG A 149 31.60 19.09 35.82
N THR A 150 32.65 19.90 35.73
CA THR A 150 33.42 20.14 34.51
C THR A 150 34.62 19.22 34.37
N VAL A 151 35.11 18.57 35.47
CA VAL A 151 36.20 17.60 35.39
C VAL A 151 35.74 16.37 34.59
N PRO A 152 36.37 16.03 33.46
CA PRO A 152 36.00 14.85 32.68
C PRO A 152 36.40 13.59 33.45
N THR A 153 35.43 12.74 33.79
CA THR A 153 35.76 11.41 34.32
C THR A 153 36.44 10.58 33.22
N PRO A 154 37.33 9.62 33.57
CA PRO A 154 37.98 8.74 32.56
C PRO A 154 37.00 8.08 31.61
N ALA A 155 35.78 7.75 32.07
CA ALA A 155 34.70 7.23 31.24
C ALA A 155 34.08 8.28 30.31
N THR A 156 34.15 9.58 30.58
CA THR A 156 33.67 10.66 29.73
C THR A 156 34.70 11.09 28.66
N VAL A 157 35.99 11.02 29.01
CA VAL A 157 37.09 11.23 28.02
C VAL A 157 37.05 10.13 26.98
N GLY A 158 36.96 8.88 27.36
CA GLY A 158 36.82 7.75 26.41
C GLY A 158 35.54 7.80 25.55
N ARG A 159 34.43 8.35 26.06
CA ARG A 159 33.19 8.55 25.31
C ARG A 159 33.22 9.76 24.36
N SER A 160 33.88 10.85 24.76
CA SER A 160 33.98 12.06 23.91
C SER A 160 34.96 11.87 22.75
N THR A 161 36.07 11.19 22.94
CA THR A 161 37.03 10.85 21.89
C THR A 161 36.43 9.79 20.92
N ARG A 162 35.74 8.75 21.44
CA ARG A 162 35.00 7.80 20.59
C ARG A 162 33.83 8.48 19.86
N GLY A 163 33.15 9.45 20.46
CA GLY A 163 32.11 10.24 19.81
C GLY A 163 32.63 11.20 18.77
N ALA A 164 33.81 11.81 18.98
CA ALA A 164 34.47 12.65 18.00
C ALA A 164 35.03 11.82 16.83
N ALA A 165 35.72 10.73 17.11
CA ALA A 165 36.19 9.78 16.12
C ALA A 165 35.02 9.21 15.31
N ARG A 166 33.91 8.81 15.93
CA ARG A 166 32.69 8.37 15.25
C ARG A 166 32.07 9.46 14.35
N ARG A 167 32.14 10.74 14.75
CA ARG A 167 31.64 11.86 13.92
C ARG A 167 32.54 12.15 12.73
N VAL A 168 33.87 12.14 12.91
CA VAL A 168 34.82 12.32 11.84
C VAL A 168 34.78 11.17 10.84
N VAL A 169 34.84 9.92 11.33
CA VAL A 169 34.69 8.71 10.50
C VAL A 169 33.33 8.67 9.83
N GLY A 170 32.25 8.98 10.55
CA GLY A 170 30.91 9.07 9.97
C GLY A 170 30.75 10.20 8.96
N GLY A 171 31.49 11.30 9.11
CA GLY A 171 31.57 12.40 8.14
C GLY A 171 32.33 12.02 6.88
N ALA A 172 33.51 11.40 7.03
CA ALA A 172 34.30 10.88 5.92
C ALA A 172 33.53 9.79 5.13
N LEU A 173 32.93 8.83 5.83
CA LEU A 173 32.04 7.82 5.23
C LEU A 173 30.87 8.45 4.48
N ARG A 174 30.28 9.53 5.00
CA ARG A 174 29.20 10.26 4.31
C ARG A 174 29.65 10.88 3.00
N ARG A 175 30.81 11.49 2.98
CA ARG A 175 31.39 12.10 1.75
C ARG A 175 31.81 11.02 0.76
N ALA A 176 32.53 9.99 1.20
CA ALA A 176 33.00 8.88 0.38
C ALA A 176 31.85 8.01 -0.21
N SER A 177 30.70 7.93 0.48
CA SER A 177 29.50 7.25 -0.02
C SER A 177 28.41 8.21 -0.52
N SER A 178 28.78 9.43 -0.96
CA SER A 178 27.82 10.41 -1.48
C SER A 178 27.29 10.00 -2.87
N PRO A 179 26.10 10.48 -3.28
CA PRO A 179 25.56 10.22 -4.61
C PRO A 179 26.50 10.66 -5.74
N ALA A 180 27.29 11.72 -5.54
CA ALA A 180 28.27 12.20 -6.52
C ALA A 180 29.38 11.16 -6.76
N VAL A 181 29.93 10.55 -5.70
CA VAL A 181 30.89 9.45 -5.80
C VAL A 181 30.27 8.22 -6.43
N MET A 182 29.01 7.92 -6.09
CA MET A 182 28.30 6.76 -6.63
C MET A 182 27.91 6.90 -8.11
N ARG A 183 27.94 8.10 -8.68
CA ARG A 183 27.78 8.30 -10.13
C ARG A 183 28.96 7.75 -10.91
N THR A 184 30.15 7.72 -10.33
CA THR A 184 31.36 7.19 -10.98
C THR A 184 31.37 5.65 -10.94
N THR A 185 31.86 5.02 -12.00
CA THR A 185 31.99 3.56 -12.07
C THR A 185 32.99 3.04 -11.03
N LEU A 186 34.08 3.76 -10.83
CA LEU A 186 35.12 3.42 -9.85
C LEU A 186 34.54 3.47 -8.42
N GLY A 187 33.89 4.58 -8.07
CA GLY A 187 33.27 4.73 -6.73
C GLY A 187 32.24 3.64 -6.42
N ALA A 188 31.37 3.33 -7.39
CA ALA A 188 30.38 2.27 -7.25
C ALA A 188 31.03 0.87 -7.09
N ARG A 189 32.02 0.53 -7.91
CA ARG A 189 32.75 -0.75 -7.83
C ARG A 189 33.53 -0.89 -6.52
N SER A 190 34.26 0.17 -6.11
CA SER A 190 35.04 0.17 -4.86
C SER A 190 34.13 -0.07 -3.65
N TRP A 191 32.98 0.59 -3.57
CA TRP A 191 32.05 0.40 -2.47
C TRP A 191 31.40 -0.99 -2.46
N ARG A 192 31.11 -1.58 -3.63
CA ARG A 192 30.66 -2.98 -3.70
C ARG A 192 31.74 -3.90 -3.14
N GLY A 193 33.01 -3.69 -3.49
CA GLY A 193 34.14 -4.41 -2.94
C GLY A 193 34.24 -4.28 -1.41
N VAL A 194 34.11 -3.06 -0.86
CA VAL A 194 34.11 -2.81 0.59
C VAL A 194 32.97 -3.55 1.30
N VAL A 195 31.76 -3.49 0.75
CA VAL A 195 30.59 -4.17 1.32
C VAL A 195 30.74 -5.71 1.26
N ALA A 196 31.35 -6.22 0.19
CA ALA A 196 31.58 -7.64 -0.01
C ALA A 196 32.84 -8.18 0.71
N ALA A 197 33.67 -7.33 1.35
CA ALA A 197 34.90 -7.75 2.00
C ALA A 197 34.67 -8.77 3.14
N PRO A 198 35.48 -9.84 3.26
CA PRO A 198 35.16 -10.98 4.14
C PRO A 198 35.18 -10.66 5.64
N ARG A 199 36.01 -9.70 6.07
CA ARG A 199 36.17 -9.34 7.49
C ARG A 199 35.22 -8.24 8.00
N VAL A 200 34.28 -7.77 7.19
CA VAL A 200 33.29 -6.77 7.63
C VAL A 200 32.21 -7.46 8.48
N PRO A 201 32.00 -7.05 9.75
CA PRO A 201 30.93 -7.62 10.59
C PRO A 201 29.55 -7.43 9.97
N ASP A 202 28.66 -8.41 10.09
CA ASP A 202 27.35 -8.44 9.43
C ASP A 202 26.49 -7.19 9.66
N ARG A 203 26.41 -6.70 10.89
CA ARG A 203 25.66 -5.47 11.24
C ARG A 203 26.24 -4.23 10.52
N LEU A 204 27.55 -4.14 10.43
CA LEU A 204 28.21 -3.05 9.73
C LEU A 204 28.02 -3.20 8.21
N ARG A 205 28.17 -4.41 7.68
CA ARG A 205 27.91 -4.75 6.29
C ARG A 205 26.52 -4.34 5.85
N ALA A 206 25.49 -4.74 6.59
CA ALA A 206 24.10 -4.38 6.30
C ALA A 206 23.88 -2.86 6.33
N LYS A 207 24.44 -2.16 7.32
CA LYS A 207 24.37 -0.69 7.42
C LYS A 207 25.04 0.02 6.24
N LEU A 208 26.23 -0.45 5.83
CA LEU A 208 26.96 0.08 4.69
C LEU A 208 26.22 -0.22 3.38
N ALA A 209 25.74 -1.45 3.19
CA ALA A 209 25.01 -1.86 2.00
C ALA A 209 23.76 -0.98 1.77
N ARG A 210 22.91 -0.79 2.79
CA ARG A 210 21.73 0.07 2.73
C ARG A 210 22.09 1.51 2.37
N ARG A 211 23.16 2.04 2.98
CA ARG A 211 23.61 3.40 2.72
C ARG A 211 24.13 3.56 1.30
N VAL A 212 24.98 2.64 0.85
CA VAL A 212 25.57 2.64 -0.50
C VAL A 212 24.48 2.45 -1.55
N SER A 213 23.56 1.51 -1.33
CA SER A 213 22.38 1.28 -2.19
C SER A 213 21.56 2.57 -2.37
N LEU A 214 21.20 3.24 -1.26
CA LEU A 214 20.47 4.51 -1.31
C LEU A 214 21.22 5.60 -2.09
N SER A 215 22.53 5.69 -1.89
CA SER A 215 23.39 6.68 -2.59
C SER A 215 23.55 6.36 -4.07
N MET A 216 23.65 5.08 -4.44
CA MET A 216 23.64 4.61 -5.84
C MET A 216 22.33 4.93 -6.53
N ALA A 217 21.20 4.65 -5.89
CA ALA A 217 19.87 4.96 -6.43
C ALA A 217 19.69 6.46 -6.68
N LYS A 218 20.09 7.32 -5.71
CA LYS A 218 20.10 8.78 -5.84
C LYS A 218 21.09 9.30 -6.90
N GLY A 219 22.16 8.56 -7.13
CA GLY A 219 23.14 8.83 -8.17
C GLY A 219 22.75 8.34 -9.56
N GLY A 220 21.55 7.79 -9.75
CA GLY A 220 21.07 7.27 -11.04
C GLY A 220 21.48 5.82 -11.32
N ARG A 221 22.27 5.16 -10.47
CA ARG A 221 22.73 3.77 -10.62
C ARG A 221 21.81 2.79 -9.89
N LYS A 222 20.53 2.76 -10.28
CA LYS A 222 19.51 1.94 -9.61
C LYS A 222 19.83 0.45 -9.65
N ALA A 223 20.32 -0.09 -10.77
CA ALA A 223 20.75 -1.50 -10.87
C ALA A 223 21.91 -1.82 -9.92
N GLY A 224 22.88 -0.91 -9.78
CA GLY A 224 23.98 -1.05 -8.81
C GLY A 224 23.49 -1.08 -7.36
N ALA A 225 22.42 -0.35 -7.06
CA ALA A 225 21.79 -0.35 -5.74
C ALA A 225 21.23 -1.73 -5.36
N THR A 226 20.58 -2.45 -6.29
CA THR A 226 20.12 -3.82 -6.11
C THR A 226 21.31 -4.77 -5.90
N LEU A 227 22.33 -4.68 -6.76
CA LEU A 227 23.49 -5.56 -6.70
C LEU A 227 24.27 -5.45 -5.38
N VAL A 228 24.46 -4.23 -4.83
CA VAL A 228 25.18 -4.07 -3.56
C VAL A 228 24.47 -4.69 -2.37
N LEU A 229 23.13 -4.70 -2.37
CA LEU A 229 22.33 -5.38 -1.34
C LEU A 229 22.43 -6.90 -1.48
N GLY A 230 22.36 -7.41 -2.71
CA GLY A 230 22.53 -8.84 -2.99
C GLY A 230 23.94 -9.35 -2.64
N ASP A 231 24.99 -8.58 -2.99
CA ASP A 231 26.38 -8.89 -2.63
C ASP A 231 26.57 -8.94 -1.10
N ALA A 232 25.98 -7.98 -0.39
CA ALA A 232 25.98 -7.96 1.07
C ALA A 232 25.29 -9.17 1.66
N ALA A 233 24.12 -9.52 1.13
CA ALA A 233 23.34 -10.66 1.60
C ALA A 233 24.10 -11.99 1.46
N ARG A 234 24.79 -12.20 0.34
CA ARG A 234 25.62 -13.41 0.11
C ARG A 234 26.76 -13.57 1.12
N ARG A 235 27.26 -12.46 1.67
CA ARG A 235 28.37 -12.43 2.63
C ARG A 235 27.91 -12.33 4.08
N THR A 236 26.61 -12.18 4.33
CA THR A 236 26.03 -12.04 5.67
C THR A 236 25.66 -13.41 6.20
N THR A 237 26.20 -13.77 7.37
CA THR A 237 25.94 -15.04 8.07
C THR A 237 24.74 -14.95 9.00
N ASP A 238 24.47 -13.78 9.57
CA ASP A 238 23.25 -13.52 10.34
C ASP A 238 22.01 -13.65 9.44
N ARG A 239 21.22 -14.69 9.70
CA ARG A 239 20.07 -15.06 8.86
C ARG A 239 19.00 -13.96 8.80
N THR A 240 18.78 -13.21 9.89
CA THR A 240 17.81 -12.11 9.94
C THR A 240 18.26 -10.94 9.07
N LEU A 241 19.53 -10.55 9.18
CA LEU A 241 20.09 -9.50 8.33
C LEU A 241 20.16 -9.93 6.86
N ARG A 242 20.48 -11.20 6.59
CA ARG A 242 20.52 -11.75 5.23
C ARG A 242 19.14 -11.72 4.57
N ALA A 243 18.10 -12.19 5.24
CA ALA A 243 16.73 -12.17 4.73
C ALA A 243 16.26 -10.70 4.47
N ALA A 244 16.56 -9.78 5.40
CA ALA A 244 16.24 -8.37 5.22
C ALA A 244 16.94 -7.75 4.01
N LEU A 245 18.24 -8.04 3.80
CA LEU A 245 19.01 -7.52 2.66
C LEU A 245 18.50 -8.08 1.32
N LEU A 246 18.15 -9.36 1.26
CA LEU A 246 17.55 -9.99 0.08
C LEU A 246 16.19 -9.36 -0.25
N ALA A 247 15.34 -9.19 0.76
CA ALA A 247 14.04 -8.53 0.58
C ALA A 247 14.18 -7.07 0.11
N GLU A 248 15.15 -6.34 0.66
CA GLU A 248 15.45 -4.96 0.22
C GLU A 248 15.99 -4.95 -1.22
N ALA A 249 16.81 -5.91 -1.62
CA ALA A 249 17.33 -6.05 -2.98
C ALA A 249 16.21 -6.33 -3.98
N ALA A 250 15.34 -7.31 -3.68
CA ALA A 250 14.20 -7.65 -4.54
C ALA A 250 13.20 -6.48 -4.67
N ARG A 251 12.88 -5.78 -3.58
CA ARG A 251 12.03 -4.58 -3.64
C ARG A 251 12.68 -3.43 -4.44
N ALA A 252 13.99 -3.26 -4.33
CA ALA A 252 14.72 -2.24 -5.11
C ALA A 252 14.73 -2.59 -6.60
N ASP A 253 14.70 -3.87 -6.95
CA ASP A 253 14.60 -4.36 -8.32
C ASP A 253 13.21 -4.05 -8.90
N LEU A 254 12.17 -4.48 -8.21
CA LEU A 254 10.77 -4.20 -8.57
C LEU A 254 10.49 -2.69 -8.68
N ALA A 255 11.05 -1.87 -7.78
CA ALA A 255 10.89 -0.42 -7.80
C ALA A 255 11.51 0.28 -9.02
N ARG A 256 12.33 -0.39 -9.81
CA ARG A 256 12.86 0.10 -11.09
C ARG A 256 12.15 -0.48 -12.32
N GLY A 257 11.10 -1.28 -12.11
CA GLY A 257 10.33 -1.95 -13.17
C GLY A 257 11.00 -3.21 -13.72
N HIS A 258 11.91 -3.79 -12.96
CA HIS A 258 12.57 -5.04 -13.32
C HIS A 258 12.20 -6.11 -12.29
N ASP A 259 11.90 -7.32 -12.73
CA ASP A 259 11.71 -8.50 -11.87
C ASP A 259 12.82 -9.50 -12.18
N ASP A 260 13.70 -9.73 -11.21
CA ASP A 260 14.59 -10.88 -11.22
C ASP A 260 13.89 -12.01 -10.43
N PRO A 261 13.29 -13.00 -11.09
CA PRO A 261 12.52 -14.06 -10.43
C PRO A 261 13.37 -14.91 -9.49
N VAL A 262 14.66 -15.08 -9.77
CA VAL A 262 15.58 -15.85 -8.92
C VAL A 262 15.88 -15.08 -7.63
N LEU A 263 16.20 -13.79 -7.75
CA LEU A 263 16.42 -12.92 -6.59
C LEU A 263 15.16 -12.83 -5.73
N ARG A 264 14.00 -12.62 -6.35
CA ARG A 264 12.72 -12.51 -5.66
C ARG A 264 12.36 -13.80 -4.94
N ARG A 265 12.50 -14.96 -5.60
CA ARG A 265 12.29 -16.28 -5.00
C ARG A 265 13.23 -16.52 -3.82
N THR A 266 14.54 -16.31 -4.00
CA THR A 266 15.52 -16.41 -2.91
C THR A 266 15.18 -15.51 -1.73
N ALA A 267 14.66 -14.31 -1.98
CA ALA A 267 14.31 -13.36 -0.94
C ALA A 267 13.09 -13.83 -0.12
N TYR A 268 12.01 -14.30 -0.77
CA TYR A 268 10.86 -14.79 -0.02
C TYR A 268 11.12 -16.14 0.66
N GLU A 269 11.90 -17.04 0.08
CA GLU A 269 12.31 -18.27 0.75
C GLU A 269 13.17 -18.00 2.01
N ALA A 270 14.08 -17.03 1.95
CA ALA A 270 14.84 -16.61 3.12
C ALA A 270 13.94 -15.97 4.21
N ALA A 271 12.88 -15.25 3.81
CA ALA A 271 11.91 -14.71 4.73
C ALA A 271 11.03 -15.80 5.36
N LEU A 272 10.60 -16.81 4.59
CA LEU A 272 9.88 -17.99 5.10
C LEU A 272 10.73 -18.78 6.11
N ALA A 273 12.00 -19.06 5.77
CA ALA A 273 12.91 -19.72 6.70
C ALA A 273 13.18 -18.90 7.99
N LEU A 274 13.07 -17.58 7.94
CA LEU A 274 13.11 -16.73 9.14
C LEU A 274 11.80 -16.82 9.91
N ALA A 275 10.65 -16.83 9.23
CA ALA A 275 9.34 -16.99 9.85
C ALA A 275 9.25 -18.29 10.63
N ASP A 276 9.69 -19.42 10.03
CA ASP A 276 9.70 -20.74 10.67
C ASP A 276 10.54 -20.75 11.95
N ARG A 277 11.70 -20.10 11.93
CA ARG A 277 12.53 -19.98 13.14
C ARG A 277 11.92 -19.11 14.22
N CYS A 278 11.24 -18.03 13.84
CA CYS A 278 10.53 -17.17 14.80
C CYS A 278 9.37 -17.96 15.42
N HIS A 279 8.59 -18.64 14.57
CA HIS A 279 7.47 -19.49 14.98
C HIS A 279 7.90 -20.58 15.96
N ALA A 280 8.96 -21.34 15.62
CA ALA A 280 9.52 -22.36 16.49
C ALA A 280 10.01 -21.83 17.86
N LYS A 281 10.27 -20.54 17.98
CA LYS A 281 10.65 -19.86 19.25
C LYS A 281 9.47 -19.21 19.99
N GLY A 282 8.25 -19.34 19.48
CA GLY A 282 7.07 -18.62 19.99
C GLY A 282 7.09 -17.11 19.72
N ASP A 283 7.97 -16.61 18.84
CA ASP A 283 7.98 -15.19 18.43
C ASP A 283 6.97 -14.97 17.32
N ALA A 284 5.68 -14.90 17.68
CA ALA A 284 4.58 -14.67 16.75
C ALA A 284 4.75 -13.37 15.95
N LYS A 285 5.25 -12.30 16.59
CA LYS A 285 5.48 -11.00 15.96
C LYS A 285 6.58 -11.07 14.89
N GLY A 286 7.71 -11.73 15.20
CA GLY A 286 8.80 -11.93 14.26
C GLY A 286 8.39 -12.84 13.11
N ALA A 287 7.63 -13.91 13.38
CA ALA A 287 7.07 -14.80 12.39
C ALA A 287 6.12 -14.07 11.43
N ALA A 288 5.17 -13.31 11.96
CA ALA A 288 4.23 -12.50 11.16
C ALA A 288 4.92 -11.46 10.28
N ALA A 289 5.93 -10.76 10.82
CA ALA A 289 6.70 -9.79 10.03
C ALA A 289 7.45 -10.44 8.87
N SER A 290 7.99 -11.64 9.10
CA SER A 290 8.72 -12.42 8.10
C SER A 290 7.78 -13.00 7.04
N LEU A 291 6.61 -13.55 7.43
CA LEU A 291 5.56 -14.01 6.52
C LEU A 291 5.00 -12.87 5.67
N SER A 292 4.71 -11.72 6.29
CA SER A 292 4.26 -10.53 5.56
C SER A 292 5.29 -10.09 4.51
N SER A 293 6.58 -10.15 4.84
CA SER A 293 7.66 -9.86 3.87
C SER A 293 7.68 -10.88 2.73
N ALA A 294 7.55 -12.18 3.04
CA ALA A 294 7.52 -13.24 2.04
C ALA A 294 6.32 -13.13 1.10
N LEU A 295 5.11 -12.96 1.65
CA LEU A 295 3.88 -12.80 0.87
C LEU A 295 3.91 -11.53 0.00
N THR A 296 4.41 -10.40 0.53
CA THR A 296 4.56 -9.17 -0.27
C THR A 296 5.53 -9.35 -1.45
N LEU A 297 6.55 -10.20 -1.30
CA LEU A 297 7.50 -10.51 -2.37
C LEU A 297 6.96 -11.56 -3.35
N ALA A 298 6.07 -12.45 -2.90
CA ALA A 298 5.42 -13.42 -3.76
C ALA A 298 4.29 -12.79 -4.59
N PHE A 299 3.55 -11.83 -4.02
CA PHE A 299 2.40 -11.19 -4.66
C PHE A 299 2.64 -9.70 -4.99
N PRO A 300 3.74 -9.31 -5.67
CA PRO A 300 3.94 -7.92 -6.03
C PRO A 300 3.11 -7.57 -7.26
N ARG A 301 2.52 -6.39 -7.26
CA ARG A 301 1.70 -5.89 -8.36
C ARG A 301 2.41 -5.99 -9.73
N ALA A 302 3.69 -5.64 -9.78
CA ALA A 302 4.49 -5.64 -11.01
C ALA A 302 4.57 -7.02 -11.71
N VAL A 303 4.39 -8.12 -10.96
CA VAL A 303 4.51 -9.50 -11.49
C VAL A 303 3.16 -10.08 -11.91
N HIS A 304 2.08 -9.69 -11.21
CA HIS A 304 0.77 -10.32 -11.40
C HIS A 304 -0.28 -9.41 -12.05
N PHE A 305 -0.08 -8.08 -11.99
CA PHE A 305 -1.06 -7.11 -12.51
C PHE A 305 -0.51 -6.26 -13.66
N ASP A 306 0.78 -5.90 -13.58
CA ASP A 306 1.41 -5.01 -14.54
C ASP A 306 2.36 -5.79 -15.49
N ALA A 307 2.06 -7.08 -15.71
CA ALA A 307 2.72 -7.99 -16.64
C ALA A 307 1.69 -8.73 -17.49
N LEU A 308 2.12 -9.19 -18.68
CA LEU A 308 1.28 -9.95 -19.61
C LEU A 308 1.32 -11.47 -19.36
N SER A 309 2.02 -11.90 -18.32
CA SER A 309 2.09 -13.29 -17.83
C SER A 309 2.21 -13.30 -16.31
N SER A 310 1.87 -14.41 -15.68
CA SER A 310 2.03 -14.61 -14.23
C SER A 310 2.60 -15.99 -13.94
N PRO A 311 3.72 -16.07 -13.19
CA PRO A 311 4.27 -17.38 -12.79
C PRO A 311 3.30 -18.16 -11.87
N LEU A 312 2.44 -17.46 -11.11
CA LEU A 312 1.40 -18.09 -10.30
C LEU A 312 0.32 -18.74 -11.18
N ALA A 313 -0.12 -18.08 -12.25
CA ALA A 313 -1.13 -18.64 -13.15
C ALA A 313 -0.55 -19.81 -13.97
N ALA A 314 0.73 -19.74 -14.35
CA ALA A 314 1.40 -20.77 -15.13
C ALA A 314 1.63 -22.07 -14.33
N ASP A 315 1.98 -21.95 -13.04
CA ASP A 315 2.21 -23.12 -12.15
C ASP A 315 1.86 -22.73 -10.70
N PRO A 316 0.59 -22.76 -10.31
CA PRO A 316 0.16 -22.42 -8.94
C PRO A 316 0.82 -23.31 -7.87
N ALA A 317 0.95 -24.60 -8.15
CA ALA A 317 1.49 -25.58 -7.22
C ALA A 317 2.99 -25.34 -6.94
N GLY A 318 3.80 -25.23 -7.99
CA GLY A 318 5.24 -24.98 -7.87
C GLY A 318 5.56 -23.58 -7.36
N TYR A 319 4.72 -22.58 -7.71
CA TYR A 319 4.87 -21.23 -7.20
C TYR A 319 4.67 -21.12 -5.69
N LEU A 320 3.66 -21.82 -5.15
CA LEU A 320 3.30 -21.81 -3.73
C LEU A 320 3.97 -22.92 -2.92
N ALA A 321 4.72 -23.85 -3.55
CA ALA A 321 5.40 -24.92 -2.86
C ALA A 321 6.28 -24.46 -1.67
N PRO A 322 7.08 -23.37 -1.76
CA PRO A 322 7.86 -22.89 -0.63
C PRO A 322 7.00 -22.43 0.56
N PHE A 323 5.81 -21.86 0.29
CA PHE A 323 4.86 -21.45 1.33
C PHE A 323 4.25 -22.67 2.00
N ARG A 324 3.81 -23.66 1.23
CA ARG A 324 3.22 -24.91 1.75
C ARG A 324 4.21 -25.73 2.60
N ALA A 325 5.51 -25.61 2.31
CA ALA A 325 6.56 -26.24 3.09
C ALA A 325 6.93 -25.48 4.38
N SER A 326 6.52 -24.22 4.54
CA SER A 326 6.83 -23.39 5.72
C SER A 326 5.91 -23.72 6.89
N THR A 327 6.49 -24.11 8.03
CA THR A 327 5.72 -24.40 9.26
C THR A 327 4.98 -23.19 9.80
N ALA A 328 5.56 -21.99 9.67
CA ALA A 328 4.89 -20.76 10.06
C ALA A 328 3.70 -20.43 9.14
N PHE A 329 3.81 -20.73 7.84
CA PHE A 329 2.70 -20.54 6.91
C PHE A 329 1.59 -21.56 7.14
N GLN A 330 1.94 -22.82 7.38
CA GLN A 330 0.97 -23.87 7.77
C GLN A 330 0.22 -23.46 9.06
N ALA A 331 0.93 -22.94 10.07
CA ALA A 331 0.30 -22.44 11.29
C ALA A 331 -0.60 -21.21 11.03
N LEU A 332 -0.20 -20.32 10.09
CA LEU A 332 -1.03 -19.17 9.68
C LEU A 332 -2.35 -19.60 9.06
N THR A 333 -2.32 -20.64 8.20
CA THR A 333 -3.47 -21.13 7.43
C THR A 333 -4.19 -22.30 8.11
N ALA A 334 -3.78 -22.69 9.30
CA ALA A 334 -4.44 -23.74 10.07
C ALA A 334 -5.90 -23.38 10.41
N PRO A 335 -6.80 -24.36 10.44
CA PRO A 335 -8.17 -24.16 10.88
C PRO A 335 -8.26 -23.49 12.25
N ARG A 336 -9.17 -22.57 12.42
CA ARG A 336 -9.36 -21.80 13.68
C ARG A 336 -10.51 -22.32 14.53
N GLY A 337 -11.31 -23.20 13.96
CA GLY A 337 -12.51 -23.71 14.58
C GLY A 337 -13.68 -22.74 14.54
N ARG A 338 -14.85 -23.30 14.73
CA ARG A 338 -16.14 -22.62 14.79
C ARG A 338 -16.96 -23.23 15.93
N THR A 339 -17.63 -22.40 16.73
CA THR A 339 -18.38 -22.86 17.91
C THR A 339 -19.66 -23.58 17.54
N ALA A 340 -20.27 -23.25 16.41
CA ALA A 340 -21.47 -23.87 15.91
C ALA A 340 -21.54 -23.86 14.37
N PRO A 341 -22.17 -24.83 13.72
CA PRO A 341 -22.45 -24.77 12.28
C PRO A 341 -23.39 -23.61 11.96
N ALA A 342 -23.44 -23.18 10.70
CA ALA A 342 -24.39 -22.19 10.23
C ALA A 342 -25.84 -22.65 10.53
N ALA A 343 -26.65 -21.73 11.06
CA ALA A 343 -28.06 -22.01 11.26
C ALA A 343 -28.79 -22.10 9.90
N PRO A 344 -29.85 -22.92 9.82
CA PRO A 344 -30.72 -22.94 8.64
C PRO A 344 -31.41 -21.59 8.46
N VAL A 345 -31.84 -21.29 7.23
CA VAL A 345 -32.63 -20.09 6.92
C VAL A 345 -33.88 -20.02 7.80
N PRO A 346 -34.18 -18.87 8.44
CA PRO A 346 -35.30 -18.75 9.35
C PRO A 346 -36.64 -18.90 8.60
N ALA A 347 -37.53 -19.76 9.13
CA ALA A 347 -38.86 -20.00 8.53
C ALA A 347 -39.94 -18.99 8.99
N GLY A 348 -39.76 -18.35 10.16
CA GLY A 348 -40.79 -17.54 10.82
C GLY A 348 -40.59 -16.01 10.71
N ARG A 349 -39.53 -15.55 10.05
CA ARG A 349 -39.20 -14.14 9.86
C ARG A 349 -38.35 -13.94 8.60
N PRO A 350 -38.23 -12.70 8.10
CA PRO A 350 -37.26 -12.41 7.03
C PRO A 350 -35.85 -12.80 7.40
N LEU A 351 -35.08 -13.28 6.40
CA LEU A 351 -33.62 -13.50 6.49
C LEU A 351 -32.90 -12.17 6.69
N ARG A 352 -32.03 -12.09 7.66
CA ARG A 352 -31.17 -10.94 7.90
C ARG A 352 -29.86 -11.09 7.12
N LEU A 353 -29.77 -10.38 6.01
CA LEU A 353 -28.64 -10.40 5.10
C LEU A 353 -27.73 -9.19 5.31
N LEU A 354 -26.52 -9.42 5.78
CA LEU A 354 -25.46 -8.39 5.81
C LEU A 354 -24.62 -8.49 4.54
N VAL A 355 -24.65 -7.47 3.69
CA VAL A 355 -23.77 -7.34 2.53
C VAL A 355 -22.60 -6.44 2.90
N THR A 356 -21.38 -6.90 2.72
CA THR A 356 -20.18 -6.14 3.12
C THR A 356 -19.08 -6.20 2.07
N THR A 357 -18.28 -5.15 2.03
CA THR A 357 -17.08 -5.05 1.18
C THR A 357 -16.04 -4.11 1.79
N TYR A 358 -14.80 -4.22 1.34
CA TYR A 358 -13.75 -3.22 1.54
C TYR A 358 -13.23 -2.65 0.21
N SER A 359 -13.71 -3.16 -0.91
CA SER A 359 -13.20 -2.87 -2.25
C SER A 359 -14.21 -2.10 -3.11
N ASN A 360 -14.43 -2.54 -4.31
CA ASN A 360 -15.34 -1.89 -5.25
C ASN A 360 -16.79 -2.36 -5.03
N ALA A 361 -17.68 -1.48 -4.58
CA ALA A 361 -19.09 -1.78 -4.34
C ALA A 361 -19.96 -1.78 -5.62
N ASN A 362 -19.40 -1.43 -6.80
CA ASN A 362 -20.17 -1.26 -8.04
C ASN A 362 -20.88 -2.56 -8.48
N PHE A 363 -20.31 -3.73 -8.19
CA PHE A 363 -20.90 -5.03 -8.51
C PHE A 363 -22.01 -5.48 -7.55
N LEU A 364 -22.22 -4.72 -6.47
CA LEU A 364 -23.23 -5.03 -5.46
C LEU A 364 -24.58 -4.34 -5.70
N HIS A 365 -24.64 -3.36 -6.62
CA HIS A 365 -25.86 -2.56 -6.82
C HIS A 365 -27.07 -3.43 -7.21
N PRO A 366 -27.03 -4.28 -8.24
CA PRO A 366 -28.18 -5.13 -8.57
C PRO A 366 -28.56 -6.12 -7.45
N VAL A 367 -27.56 -6.63 -6.72
CA VAL A 367 -27.80 -7.53 -5.58
C VAL A 367 -28.52 -6.78 -4.45
N ARG A 368 -28.06 -5.57 -4.13
CA ARG A 368 -28.67 -4.76 -3.07
C ARG A 368 -30.08 -4.32 -3.43
N GLU A 369 -30.32 -3.88 -4.65
CA GLU A 369 -31.65 -3.50 -5.13
C GLU A 369 -32.63 -4.65 -5.10
N ARG A 370 -32.21 -5.85 -5.55
CA ARG A 370 -33.07 -7.04 -5.52
C ARG A 370 -33.59 -7.38 -4.13
N TYR A 371 -32.73 -7.26 -3.14
CA TYR A 371 -33.08 -7.65 -1.78
C TYR A 371 -33.60 -6.50 -0.91
N ALA A 372 -33.48 -5.24 -1.35
CA ALA A 372 -33.98 -4.09 -0.61
C ALA A 372 -35.49 -4.16 -0.34
N ASP A 373 -36.24 -4.54 -1.36
CA ASP A 373 -37.71 -4.62 -1.28
C ASP A 373 -38.22 -6.08 -1.25
N HIS A 374 -37.33 -7.05 -1.02
CA HIS A 374 -37.72 -8.47 -1.00
C HIS A 374 -38.42 -8.80 0.34
N PRO A 375 -39.67 -9.26 0.32
CA PRO A 375 -40.48 -9.47 1.55
C PRO A 375 -39.87 -10.50 2.52
N GLY A 376 -39.03 -11.39 2.01
CA GLY A 376 -38.36 -12.42 2.81
C GLY A 376 -36.95 -12.03 3.29
N VAL A 377 -36.50 -10.77 3.11
CA VAL A 377 -35.13 -10.34 3.44
C VAL A 377 -35.14 -9.00 4.16
N GLU A 378 -34.42 -8.92 5.26
CA GLU A 378 -33.97 -7.65 5.89
C GLU A 378 -32.51 -7.46 5.56
N ILE A 379 -32.18 -6.51 4.67
CA ILE A 379 -30.81 -6.29 4.19
C ILE A 379 -30.14 -5.12 4.91
N ARG A 380 -28.84 -5.27 5.24
CA ARG A 380 -27.93 -4.19 5.64
C ARG A 380 -26.71 -4.17 4.75
N PHE A 381 -26.19 -2.98 4.51
CA PHE A 381 -24.92 -2.79 3.79
C PHE A 381 -23.87 -2.18 4.70
N LEU A 382 -22.68 -2.76 4.71
CA LEU A 382 -21.53 -2.31 5.49
C LEU A 382 -20.30 -2.14 4.58
N ASP A 383 -19.96 -0.88 4.28
CA ASP A 383 -18.66 -0.56 3.65
C ASP A 383 -17.61 -0.37 4.75
N LEU A 384 -16.69 -1.32 4.85
CA LEU A 384 -15.61 -1.29 5.85
C LEU A 384 -14.65 -0.10 5.68
N LYS A 385 -14.62 0.57 4.53
CA LYS A 385 -13.79 1.78 4.34
C LYS A 385 -14.38 2.99 5.06
N GLU A 386 -15.70 3.04 5.15
CA GLU A 386 -16.43 4.14 5.77
C GLU A 386 -16.59 3.94 7.27
N ASP A 387 -16.47 2.71 7.78
CA ASP A 387 -16.56 2.42 9.22
C ASP A 387 -15.24 2.78 9.94
N GLU A 388 -15.30 3.71 10.88
CA GLU A 388 -14.13 4.22 11.60
C GLU A 388 -13.48 3.17 12.51
N THR A 389 -14.23 2.20 13.00
CA THR A 389 -13.76 1.13 13.89
C THR A 389 -13.18 -0.04 13.10
N LEU A 390 -13.89 -0.50 12.06
CA LEU A 390 -13.50 -1.67 11.27
C LEU A 390 -12.39 -1.38 10.25
N ARG A 391 -12.36 -0.17 9.68
CA ARG A 391 -11.33 0.23 8.70
C ARG A 391 -9.89 0.04 9.18
N PRO A 392 -9.47 0.49 10.39
CA PRO A 392 -8.11 0.27 10.87
C PRO A 392 -7.82 -1.20 11.18
N LEU A 393 -8.82 -1.99 11.62
CA LEU A 393 -8.69 -3.42 11.86
C LEU A 393 -8.47 -4.17 10.53
N ALA A 394 -9.28 -3.87 9.52
CA ALA A 394 -9.18 -4.48 8.18
C ALA A 394 -7.83 -4.22 7.48
N ARG A 395 -7.19 -3.08 7.72
CA ARG A 395 -5.87 -2.74 7.14
C ARG A 395 -4.69 -3.46 7.80
N GLY A 396 -4.93 -4.15 8.89
CA GLY A 396 -3.89 -4.71 9.75
C GLY A 396 -3.37 -6.09 9.34
N GLY A 397 -3.17 -6.41 8.06
CA GLY A 397 -2.82 -7.76 7.60
C GLY A 397 -1.66 -8.42 8.37
N GLN A 398 -0.56 -7.71 8.65
CA GLN A 398 0.54 -8.26 9.47
C GLN A 398 0.10 -8.53 10.92
N ARG A 399 -0.79 -7.71 11.51
CA ARG A 399 -1.32 -7.95 12.85
C ARG A 399 -2.30 -9.12 12.87
N MET A 400 -3.06 -9.32 11.77
CA MET A 400 -3.91 -10.51 11.61
C MET A 400 -3.05 -11.79 11.55
N MET A 401 -1.92 -11.76 10.83
CA MET A 401 -0.94 -12.86 10.84
C MET A 401 -0.36 -13.09 12.25
N GLU A 402 0.00 -12.02 12.97
CA GLU A 402 0.50 -12.12 14.34
C GLU A 402 -0.54 -12.76 15.27
N TYR A 403 -1.81 -12.37 15.15
CA TYR A 403 -2.91 -12.97 15.92
C TYR A 403 -3.11 -14.45 15.56
N ALA A 404 -3.11 -14.79 14.27
CA ALA A 404 -3.23 -16.17 13.81
C ALA A 404 -2.12 -17.08 14.34
N LEU A 405 -0.94 -16.53 14.61
CA LEU A 405 0.21 -17.25 15.18
C LEU A 405 0.27 -17.19 16.71
N GLY A 406 -0.81 -16.82 17.39
CA GLY A 406 -0.94 -16.80 18.84
C GLY A 406 -0.40 -15.50 19.52
N GLY A 407 -0.08 -14.46 18.75
CA GLY A 407 0.29 -13.14 19.26
C GLY A 407 -0.87 -12.13 19.21
N ALA A 408 -0.59 -10.87 19.58
CA ALA A 408 -1.51 -9.73 19.47
C ALA A 408 -2.95 -9.99 19.98
N PRO A 409 -3.18 -10.52 21.19
CA PRO A 409 -4.52 -10.90 21.69
C PRO A 409 -5.50 -9.72 21.65
N ALA A 410 -5.05 -8.50 21.92
CA ALA A 410 -5.88 -7.31 21.84
C ALA A 410 -6.49 -7.05 20.45
N LEU A 411 -5.90 -7.58 19.36
CA LEU A 411 -6.51 -7.49 18.04
C LEU A 411 -7.75 -8.39 17.97
N GLY A 412 -7.65 -9.62 18.50
CA GLY A 412 -8.78 -10.55 18.56
C GLY A 412 -9.94 -9.97 19.36
N GLU A 413 -9.67 -9.44 20.55
CA GLU A 413 -10.66 -8.80 21.42
C GLU A 413 -11.32 -7.59 20.72
N GLN A 414 -10.54 -6.73 20.08
CA GLN A 414 -11.04 -5.56 19.34
C GLN A 414 -11.89 -5.99 18.13
N THR A 415 -11.44 -7.01 17.37
CA THR A 415 -12.17 -7.52 16.21
C THR A 415 -13.46 -8.18 16.63
N GLU A 416 -13.43 -8.99 17.68
CA GLU A 416 -14.61 -9.63 18.27
C GLU A 416 -15.63 -8.59 18.71
N ALA A 417 -15.22 -7.61 19.51
CA ALA A 417 -16.10 -6.54 19.98
C ALA A 417 -16.73 -5.71 18.83
N ALA A 418 -15.94 -5.47 17.75
CA ALA A 418 -16.42 -4.67 16.62
C ALA A 418 -17.35 -5.47 15.68
N LEU A 419 -17.07 -6.75 15.45
CA LEU A 419 -17.87 -7.58 14.53
C LEU A 419 -19.06 -8.27 15.20
N ARG A 420 -19.03 -8.52 16.50
CA ARG A 420 -20.08 -9.25 17.22
C ARG A 420 -21.49 -8.69 16.99
N PRO A 421 -21.74 -7.36 17.06
CA PRO A 421 -23.07 -6.81 16.81
C PRO A 421 -23.57 -7.08 15.38
N HIS A 422 -22.65 -7.17 14.41
CA HIS A 422 -22.98 -7.47 13.01
C HIS A 422 -23.28 -8.96 12.81
N LEU A 423 -22.47 -9.83 13.41
CA LEU A 423 -22.62 -11.28 13.33
C LEU A 423 -23.89 -11.76 14.07
N GLU A 424 -24.19 -11.21 15.25
CA GLU A 424 -25.41 -11.55 15.99
C GLU A 424 -26.70 -11.07 15.31
N TRP A 425 -26.60 -9.96 14.57
CA TRP A 425 -27.74 -9.48 13.80
C TRP A 425 -27.99 -10.33 12.54
N ALA A 426 -26.94 -10.75 11.82
CA ALA A 426 -27.02 -11.39 10.53
C ALA A 426 -27.28 -12.91 10.63
N ASP A 427 -28.17 -13.43 9.83
CA ASP A 427 -28.29 -14.88 9.56
C ASP A 427 -27.20 -15.25 8.51
N THR A 428 -27.01 -14.38 7.53
CA THR A 428 -26.00 -14.55 6.46
C THR A 428 -25.20 -13.27 6.27
N VAL A 429 -23.88 -13.41 6.19
CA VAL A 429 -22.96 -12.34 5.78
C VAL A 429 -22.44 -12.66 4.38
N PHE A 430 -22.75 -11.79 3.42
CA PHE A 430 -22.21 -11.86 2.06
C PHE A 430 -21.04 -10.89 1.91
N VAL A 431 -19.82 -11.42 1.87
CA VAL A 431 -18.58 -10.66 1.73
C VAL A 431 -18.18 -10.61 0.26
N ASP A 432 -18.33 -9.43 -0.36
CA ASP A 432 -17.90 -9.23 -1.74
C ASP A 432 -16.43 -8.80 -1.79
N TRP A 433 -15.68 -9.44 -2.67
CA TRP A 433 -14.21 -9.41 -2.78
C TRP A 433 -13.50 -10.12 -1.61
N CYS A 434 -12.89 -11.26 -1.89
CA CYS A 434 -12.07 -12.02 -0.95
C CYS A 434 -10.76 -11.31 -0.63
N THR A 435 -10.87 -10.12 -0.04
CA THR A 435 -9.75 -9.26 0.38
C THR A 435 -9.68 -9.18 1.91
N ASN A 436 -9.22 -8.07 2.41
CA ASN A 436 -9.12 -7.81 3.85
C ASN A 436 -10.47 -7.86 4.60
N ALA A 437 -11.61 -7.66 3.91
CA ALA A 437 -12.93 -7.85 4.51
C ALA A 437 -13.14 -9.32 4.90
N ALA A 438 -12.91 -10.27 3.98
CA ALA A 438 -13.04 -11.69 4.24
C ALA A 438 -12.07 -12.16 5.33
N ALA A 439 -10.81 -11.70 5.28
CA ALA A 439 -9.82 -12.00 6.32
C ALA A 439 -10.26 -11.48 7.69
N LEU A 440 -10.86 -10.28 7.77
CA LEU A 440 -11.32 -9.70 9.03
C LEU A 440 -12.55 -10.44 9.59
N PHE A 441 -13.57 -10.70 8.75
CA PHE A 441 -14.79 -11.37 9.21
C PHE A 441 -14.54 -12.79 9.70
N THR A 442 -13.57 -13.50 9.08
CA THR A 442 -13.17 -14.84 9.53
C THR A 442 -12.18 -14.85 10.68
N LEU A 443 -11.71 -13.67 11.15
CA LEU A 443 -10.91 -13.58 12.36
C LEU A 443 -11.75 -13.82 13.62
N ALA A 444 -12.98 -13.29 13.67
CA ALA A 444 -13.96 -13.60 14.69
C ALA A 444 -14.65 -14.95 14.42
N ASP A 445 -15.12 -15.62 15.48
CA ASP A 445 -15.96 -16.81 15.33
C ASP A 445 -17.36 -16.39 14.85
N PRO A 446 -17.83 -16.85 13.69
CA PRO A 446 -19.14 -16.47 13.18
C PRO A 446 -20.31 -17.06 14.01
N GLY A 447 -20.05 -18.03 14.90
CA GLY A 447 -21.12 -18.74 15.61
C GLY A 447 -22.07 -19.45 14.62
N THR A 448 -23.35 -19.13 14.69
CA THR A 448 -24.38 -19.69 13.78
C THR A 448 -24.59 -18.87 12.51
N THR A 449 -23.90 -17.75 12.34
CA THR A 449 -24.02 -16.90 11.14
C THR A 449 -23.33 -17.53 9.94
N ARG A 450 -24.04 -17.68 8.84
CA ARG A 450 -23.50 -18.19 7.58
C ARG A 450 -22.58 -17.16 6.91
N ILE A 451 -21.39 -17.56 6.51
CA ILE A 451 -20.42 -16.70 5.82
C ILE A 451 -20.31 -17.13 4.36
N VAL A 452 -20.66 -16.23 3.45
CA VAL A 452 -20.55 -16.40 2.01
C VAL A 452 -19.51 -15.41 1.48
N VAL A 453 -18.48 -15.90 0.78
CA VAL A 453 -17.40 -15.05 0.25
C VAL A 453 -17.42 -15.11 -1.28
N ARG A 454 -17.49 -13.94 -1.95
CA ARG A 454 -17.33 -13.87 -3.42
C ARG A 454 -15.90 -13.50 -3.79
N LEU A 455 -15.32 -14.24 -4.73
CA LEU A 455 -13.96 -14.09 -5.21
C LEU A 455 -13.93 -13.79 -6.70
N HIS A 456 -13.19 -12.73 -7.08
CA HIS A 456 -12.87 -12.36 -8.45
C HIS A 456 -11.40 -12.68 -8.77
N SER A 457 -10.92 -12.41 -9.99
CA SER A 457 -9.54 -12.75 -10.37
C SER A 457 -8.48 -11.93 -9.63
N TYR A 458 -8.81 -10.72 -9.19
CA TYR A 458 -7.85 -9.85 -8.49
C TYR A 458 -7.29 -10.50 -7.24
N GLU A 459 -8.15 -11.10 -6.43
CA GLU A 459 -7.79 -11.60 -5.10
C GLU A 459 -6.89 -12.83 -5.19
N ALA A 460 -7.09 -13.71 -6.18
CA ALA A 460 -6.26 -14.89 -6.39
C ALA A 460 -4.76 -14.55 -6.57
N PHE A 461 -4.46 -13.33 -7.01
CA PHE A 461 -3.10 -12.81 -7.19
C PHE A 461 -2.63 -11.91 -6.03
N THR A 462 -3.28 -12.00 -4.86
CA THR A 462 -2.93 -11.24 -3.65
C THR A 462 -2.69 -12.15 -2.46
N LEU A 463 -2.16 -11.58 -1.38
CA LEU A 463 -1.93 -12.31 -0.14
C LEU A 463 -3.22 -12.58 0.67
N TRP A 464 -4.34 -11.88 0.36
CA TRP A 464 -5.50 -11.85 1.24
C TRP A 464 -6.22 -13.20 1.40
N PRO A 465 -6.44 -14.01 0.34
CA PRO A 465 -7.07 -15.32 0.50
C PRO A 465 -6.29 -16.28 1.42
N HIS A 466 -4.98 -16.06 1.59
CA HIS A 466 -4.15 -16.84 2.52
C HIS A 466 -4.30 -16.42 4.00
N LEU A 467 -5.06 -15.35 4.29
CA LEU A 467 -5.36 -14.90 5.65
C LEU A 467 -6.80 -15.24 6.09
N VAL A 468 -7.61 -15.74 5.17
CA VAL A 468 -8.98 -16.18 5.44
C VAL A 468 -8.94 -17.51 6.19
N ALA A 469 -9.70 -17.62 7.28
CA ALA A 469 -9.94 -18.88 7.96
C ALA A 469 -11.08 -19.63 7.22
N TRP A 470 -10.69 -20.46 6.26
CA TRP A 470 -11.62 -21.12 5.35
C TRP A 470 -12.57 -22.09 6.04
N ASP A 471 -12.21 -22.65 7.18
CA ASP A 471 -13.05 -23.46 8.05
C ASP A 471 -14.20 -22.69 8.72
N ARG A 472 -14.23 -21.35 8.58
CA ARG A 472 -15.30 -20.45 9.03
C ARG A 472 -16.15 -19.91 7.89
N VAL A 473 -15.85 -20.28 6.64
CA VAL A 473 -16.59 -19.89 5.45
C VAL A 473 -17.48 -21.06 5.04
N ASP A 474 -18.75 -20.81 4.81
CA ASP A 474 -19.72 -21.82 4.42
C ASP A 474 -19.77 -21.98 2.90
N ASP A 475 -19.71 -20.86 2.15
CA ASP A 475 -19.80 -20.87 0.71
C ASP A 475 -18.79 -19.91 0.07
N VAL A 476 -18.26 -20.30 -1.09
CA VAL A 476 -17.45 -19.44 -1.94
C VAL A 476 -18.07 -19.31 -3.32
N VAL A 477 -18.25 -18.09 -3.77
CA VAL A 477 -18.82 -17.77 -5.08
C VAL A 477 -17.73 -17.28 -6.02
N PHE A 478 -17.59 -17.92 -7.15
CA PHE A 478 -16.73 -17.51 -8.25
C PHE A 478 -17.58 -16.97 -9.41
N VAL A 479 -17.02 -16.06 -10.18
CA VAL A 479 -17.70 -15.50 -11.36
C VAL A 479 -17.40 -16.26 -12.66
N GLY A 480 -16.63 -17.35 -12.56
CA GLY A 480 -16.29 -18.25 -13.66
C GLY A 480 -15.49 -19.45 -13.16
N ASP A 481 -15.62 -20.60 -13.85
CA ASP A 481 -14.98 -21.88 -13.46
C ASP A 481 -13.45 -21.79 -13.44
N HIS A 482 -12.84 -21.08 -14.37
CA HIS A 482 -11.39 -20.86 -14.39
C HIS A 482 -10.83 -20.21 -13.13
N LEU A 483 -11.65 -19.39 -12.45
CA LEU A 483 -11.27 -18.78 -11.17
C LEU A 483 -11.41 -19.74 -10.00
N ARG A 484 -12.48 -20.57 -10.01
CA ARG A 484 -12.63 -21.66 -9.05
C ARG A 484 -11.40 -22.58 -9.11
N ASP A 485 -11.01 -22.99 -10.31
CA ASP A 485 -9.90 -23.91 -10.52
C ASP A 485 -8.56 -23.31 -10.07
N LEU A 486 -8.30 -22.03 -10.45
CA LEU A 486 -7.12 -21.32 -9.99
C LEU A 486 -7.12 -21.16 -8.46
N ALA A 487 -8.26 -20.78 -7.86
CA ALA A 487 -8.36 -20.59 -6.43
C ALA A 487 -8.17 -21.91 -5.68
N ALA A 488 -8.77 -23.00 -6.12
CA ALA A 488 -8.58 -24.33 -5.56
C ALA A 488 -7.12 -24.81 -5.66
N ALA A 489 -6.45 -24.53 -6.78
CA ALA A 489 -5.02 -24.81 -6.95
C ALA A 489 -4.13 -23.97 -6.01
N CYS A 490 -4.53 -22.74 -5.68
CA CYS A 490 -3.78 -21.86 -4.78
C CYS A 490 -4.07 -22.11 -3.29
N LEU A 491 -5.30 -22.49 -2.95
CA LEU A 491 -5.86 -22.55 -1.59
C LEU A 491 -6.38 -23.95 -1.29
N PRO A 492 -5.53 -24.88 -0.77
CA PRO A 492 -5.91 -26.24 -0.50
C PRO A 492 -7.24 -26.44 0.24
N PRO A 493 -7.60 -25.60 1.25
CA PRO A 493 -8.88 -25.77 1.96
C PRO A 493 -10.12 -25.68 1.06
N LEU A 494 -10.03 -25.09 -0.12
CA LEU A 494 -11.14 -25.04 -1.09
C LEU A 494 -11.34 -26.36 -1.85
N ALA A 495 -10.32 -27.23 -1.87
CA ALA A 495 -10.36 -28.51 -2.56
C ALA A 495 -10.48 -29.70 -1.59
N GLU A 496 -10.35 -29.48 -0.27
CA GLU A 496 -10.36 -30.51 0.75
C GLU A 496 -11.79 -30.88 1.18
N PRO A 497 -12.05 -32.13 1.55
CA PRO A 497 -13.31 -32.54 2.14
C PRO A 497 -13.60 -31.75 3.44
N GLY A 498 -14.79 -31.20 3.54
CA GLY A 498 -15.18 -30.35 4.68
C GLY A 498 -14.82 -28.86 4.53
N GLY A 499 -14.26 -28.47 3.40
CA GLY A 499 -14.11 -27.07 3.01
C GLY A 499 -15.46 -26.43 2.63
N PRO A 500 -15.47 -25.12 2.31
CA PRO A 500 -16.68 -24.40 1.91
C PRO A 500 -17.30 -24.98 0.62
N ALA A 501 -18.62 -24.85 0.46
CA ALA A 501 -19.28 -25.17 -0.79
C ALA A 501 -18.87 -24.17 -1.89
N LEU A 502 -18.52 -24.67 -3.08
CA LEU A 502 -18.06 -23.85 -4.19
C LEU A 502 -19.18 -23.65 -5.22
N HIS A 503 -19.46 -22.39 -5.55
CA HIS A 503 -20.49 -21.99 -6.50
C HIS A 503 -19.89 -21.14 -7.61
N VAL A 504 -20.42 -21.30 -8.82
CA VAL A 504 -20.10 -20.40 -9.95
C VAL A 504 -21.38 -19.65 -10.33
N ILE A 505 -21.36 -18.33 -10.11
CA ILE A 505 -22.48 -17.43 -10.42
C ILE A 505 -21.89 -16.20 -11.10
N ALA A 506 -22.29 -15.94 -12.34
CA ALA A 506 -21.83 -14.79 -13.11
C ALA A 506 -22.13 -13.45 -12.41
N ASN A 507 -21.50 -12.37 -12.88
CA ASN A 507 -21.76 -11.05 -12.34
C ASN A 507 -23.21 -10.60 -12.56
N ALA A 508 -23.75 -9.90 -11.56
CA ALA A 508 -25.04 -9.23 -11.66
C ALA A 508 -24.94 -8.03 -12.63
N MET A 509 -25.61 -8.11 -13.78
CA MET A 509 -25.55 -7.11 -14.85
C MET A 509 -26.95 -6.82 -15.38
N ASP A 510 -27.36 -5.55 -15.38
CA ASP A 510 -28.55 -5.10 -16.09
C ASP A 510 -28.17 -4.86 -17.57
N LEU A 511 -28.40 -5.85 -18.40
CA LEU A 511 -28.02 -5.81 -19.82
C LEU A 511 -29.08 -5.17 -20.70
N GLN A 512 -30.33 -5.07 -20.27
CA GLN A 512 -31.42 -4.47 -21.05
C GLN A 512 -31.16 -3.00 -21.38
N ARG A 513 -30.48 -2.28 -20.49
CA ARG A 513 -30.14 -0.87 -20.70
C ARG A 513 -29.18 -0.63 -21.88
N PHE A 514 -28.47 -1.68 -22.31
CA PHE A 514 -27.54 -1.61 -23.43
C PHE A 514 -28.22 -1.86 -24.79
N ARG A 515 -29.47 -2.33 -24.83
CA ARG A 515 -30.25 -2.51 -26.06
C ARG A 515 -30.68 -1.15 -26.64
N ARG A 516 -29.77 -0.50 -27.31
CA ARG A 516 -30.02 0.76 -28.03
C ARG A 516 -29.72 0.57 -29.50
N GLU A 517 -30.42 1.30 -30.37
CA GLU A 517 -30.13 1.29 -31.80
C GLU A 517 -28.71 1.80 -32.07
N LYS A 518 -28.04 1.19 -33.04
CA LYS A 518 -26.73 1.68 -33.45
C LYS A 518 -26.89 3.00 -34.19
N THR A 519 -26.13 3.99 -33.74
CA THR A 519 -26.10 5.32 -34.33
C THR A 519 -24.87 5.48 -35.20
N GLY A 520 -25.10 5.81 -36.49
CA GLY A 520 -24.05 6.09 -37.49
C GLY A 520 -23.80 4.95 -38.49
N ALA A 521 -23.62 5.33 -39.75
CA ALA A 521 -23.33 4.43 -40.85
C ALA A 521 -22.01 3.66 -40.71
N ASP A 522 -21.09 4.15 -39.86
CA ASP A 522 -19.75 3.62 -39.66
C ASP A 522 -19.63 2.66 -38.44
N ALA A 523 -20.73 2.41 -37.69
CA ALA A 523 -20.67 1.54 -36.52
C ALA A 523 -20.03 0.18 -36.84
N ARG A 524 -20.36 -0.43 -37.98
CA ARG A 524 -19.82 -1.71 -38.46
C ARG A 524 -18.30 -1.76 -38.50
N PHE A 525 -17.63 -0.63 -38.76
CA PHE A 525 -16.17 -0.51 -38.85
C PHE A 525 -15.54 0.06 -37.57
N THR A 526 -16.33 0.22 -36.51
CA THR A 526 -15.85 0.75 -35.21
C THR A 526 -15.65 -0.38 -34.23
N VAL A 527 -14.38 -0.60 -33.85
CA VAL A 527 -13.97 -1.56 -32.83
C VAL A 527 -13.92 -0.85 -31.48
N GLY A 528 -14.64 -1.31 -30.50
CA GLY A 528 -14.66 -0.79 -29.13
C GLY A 528 -13.78 -1.62 -28.21
N LEU A 529 -13.05 -0.97 -27.32
CA LEU A 529 -12.33 -1.57 -26.20
C LEU A 529 -12.76 -0.88 -24.91
N ILE A 530 -13.37 -1.64 -23.99
CA ILE A 530 -13.81 -1.10 -22.69
C ILE A 530 -12.79 -1.44 -21.62
N GLY A 531 -12.25 -0.38 -20.96
CA GLY A 531 -11.34 -0.52 -19.82
C GLY A 531 -9.91 -0.84 -20.25
N ALA A 532 -9.09 0.19 -20.49
CA ALA A 532 -7.66 0.07 -20.80
C ALA A 532 -6.74 0.45 -19.61
N GLY A 533 -7.31 0.61 -18.42
CA GLY A 533 -6.62 1.20 -17.24
C GLY A 533 -5.55 0.34 -16.58
N VAL A 534 -5.40 -0.94 -16.95
CA VAL A 534 -4.42 -1.88 -16.40
C VAL A 534 -3.70 -2.63 -17.51
N VAL A 535 -2.44 -3.02 -17.27
CA VAL A 535 -1.62 -3.73 -18.26
C VAL A 535 -2.25 -5.06 -18.70
N ALA A 536 -2.93 -5.75 -17.80
CA ALA A 536 -3.61 -7.02 -18.09
C ALA A 536 -4.71 -6.92 -19.17
N LYS A 537 -5.22 -5.71 -19.46
CA LYS A 537 -6.16 -5.46 -20.58
C LYS A 537 -5.47 -5.45 -21.94
N ASP A 538 -4.16 -5.36 -21.98
CA ASP A 538 -3.28 -5.38 -23.15
C ASP A 538 -3.81 -4.58 -24.37
N PRO A 539 -4.04 -3.26 -24.23
CA PRO A 539 -4.53 -2.44 -25.34
C PRO A 539 -3.60 -2.44 -26.57
N ARG A 540 -2.32 -2.80 -26.43
CA ARG A 540 -1.39 -2.94 -27.57
C ARG A 540 -1.79 -4.08 -28.49
N TRP A 541 -2.33 -5.16 -27.94
CA TRP A 541 -2.89 -6.26 -28.75
C TRP A 541 -4.09 -5.78 -29.60
N ALA A 542 -4.96 -4.91 -29.03
CA ALA A 542 -6.06 -4.30 -29.77
C ALA A 542 -5.57 -3.35 -30.89
N VAL A 543 -4.50 -2.60 -30.62
CA VAL A 543 -3.86 -1.75 -31.66
C VAL A 543 -3.33 -2.60 -32.82
N GLU A 544 -2.77 -3.76 -32.52
CA GLU A 544 -2.29 -4.68 -33.55
C GLU A 544 -3.45 -5.23 -34.40
N VAL A 545 -4.56 -5.62 -33.78
CA VAL A 545 -5.79 -6.01 -34.50
C VAL A 545 -6.25 -4.88 -35.43
N LEU A 546 -6.28 -3.64 -34.92
CA LEU A 546 -6.65 -2.48 -35.73
C LEU A 546 -5.73 -2.30 -36.96
N ARG A 547 -4.40 -2.44 -36.80
CA ARG A 547 -3.45 -2.35 -37.92
C ARG A 547 -3.76 -3.37 -38.98
N LEU A 548 -3.99 -4.64 -38.60
CA LEU A 548 -4.33 -5.71 -39.50
C LEU A 548 -5.66 -5.48 -40.25
N LEU A 549 -6.67 -4.93 -39.56
CA LEU A 549 -7.94 -4.54 -40.19
C LEU A 549 -7.75 -3.44 -41.20
N ARG A 550 -6.94 -2.43 -40.91
CA ARG A 550 -6.69 -1.27 -41.78
C ARG A 550 -5.81 -1.60 -42.98
N GLU A 551 -5.06 -2.71 -42.97
CA GLU A 551 -4.40 -3.25 -44.17
C GLU A 551 -5.43 -3.61 -45.26
N HIS A 552 -6.66 -3.94 -44.87
CA HIS A 552 -7.75 -4.34 -45.78
C HIS A 552 -8.76 -3.22 -46.06
N ASP A 553 -9.08 -2.42 -45.03
CA ASP A 553 -10.05 -1.34 -45.14
C ASP A 553 -9.76 -0.21 -44.12
N GLU A 554 -9.40 0.96 -44.65
CA GLU A 554 -9.04 2.13 -43.85
C GLU A 554 -10.19 2.72 -42.98
N ARG A 555 -11.45 2.30 -43.24
CA ARG A 555 -12.60 2.73 -42.42
C ARG A 555 -12.57 2.19 -40.99
N TYR A 556 -11.85 1.09 -40.73
CA TYR A 556 -11.76 0.57 -39.37
C TYR A 556 -11.12 1.58 -38.39
N ARG A 557 -11.76 1.73 -37.25
CA ARG A 557 -11.34 2.62 -36.17
C ARG A 557 -11.41 1.91 -34.82
N LEU A 558 -10.53 2.28 -33.89
CA LEU A 558 -10.55 1.81 -32.51
C LEU A 558 -11.04 2.91 -31.58
N VAL A 559 -12.08 2.64 -30.82
CA VAL A 559 -12.58 3.52 -29.76
C VAL A 559 -12.27 2.89 -28.41
N VAL A 560 -11.48 3.57 -27.60
CA VAL A 560 -11.15 3.13 -26.24
C VAL A 560 -12.02 3.90 -25.25
N ILE A 561 -12.83 3.15 -24.49
CA ILE A 561 -13.78 3.67 -23.50
C ILE A 561 -13.23 3.36 -22.10
N GLY A 562 -13.10 4.37 -21.26
CA GLY A 562 -12.60 4.26 -19.89
C GLY A 562 -11.28 4.97 -19.68
N ASP A 563 -10.79 4.91 -18.44
CA ASP A 563 -9.54 5.54 -18.06
C ASP A 563 -8.35 4.88 -18.77
N GLY A 564 -7.35 5.68 -19.12
CA GLY A 564 -6.06 5.19 -19.59
C GLY A 564 -5.25 4.52 -18.47
N LEU A 565 -4.12 3.91 -18.85
CA LEU A 565 -3.22 3.22 -17.91
C LEU A 565 -2.76 4.12 -16.75
N ASP A 566 -2.87 3.60 -15.53
CA ASP A 566 -2.32 4.27 -14.35
C ASP A 566 -0.79 4.13 -14.32
N ARG A 567 -0.10 5.13 -14.86
CA ARG A 567 1.38 5.21 -14.88
C ARG A 567 2.03 5.25 -13.48
N ARG A 568 1.24 5.55 -12.44
CA ARG A 568 1.72 5.63 -11.05
C ARG A 568 1.64 4.28 -10.35
N ALA A 569 0.88 3.35 -10.88
CA ALA A 569 0.68 2.03 -10.30
C ALA A 569 2.00 1.28 -10.11
N SER A 570 2.85 1.27 -11.13
CA SER A 570 4.21 0.69 -11.05
C SER A 570 5.12 1.23 -12.15
N PRO A 571 6.44 1.03 -12.05
CA PRO A 571 7.36 1.29 -13.16
C PRO A 571 7.10 0.41 -14.39
N ALA A 572 6.61 -0.83 -14.19
CA ALA A 572 6.25 -1.73 -15.29
C ALA A 572 5.05 -1.19 -16.08
N ALA A 573 3.99 -0.74 -15.37
CA ALA A 573 2.84 -0.08 -15.99
C ALA A 573 3.26 1.16 -16.78
N ARG A 574 4.19 1.96 -16.25
CA ARG A 574 4.73 3.13 -16.95
C ARG A 574 5.46 2.74 -18.22
N ALA A 575 6.33 1.73 -18.17
CA ALA A 575 7.08 1.26 -19.33
C ALA A 575 6.15 0.71 -20.42
N TYR A 576 5.11 -0.01 -20.02
CA TYR A 576 4.08 -0.48 -20.93
C TYR A 576 3.31 0.69 -21.58
N ASP A 577 2.90 1.69 -20.82
CA ASP A 577 2.21 2.87 -21.34
C ASP A 577 3.10 3.70 -22.29
N ASP A 578 4.40 3.79 -22.05
CA ASP A 578 5.33 4.45 -22.96
C ASP A 578 5.38 3.75 -24.34
N LEU A 579 5.29 2.41 -24.37
CA LEU A 579 5.19 1.64 -25.61
C LEU A 579 3.83 1.82 -26.28
N LEU A 580 2.73 1.76 -25.50
CA LEU A 580 1.38 1.99 -26.02
C LEU A 580 1.25 3.37 -26.66
N ARG A 581 1.75 4.42 -26.01
CA ARG A 581 1.74 5.79 -26.56
C ARG A 581 2.52 5.89 -27.87
N LYS A 582 3.62 5.17 -28.00
CA LYS A 582 4.37 5.10 -29.25
C LYS A 582 3.52 4.46 -30.34
N ASP A 583 2.84 3.34 -30.05
CA ASP A 583 1.98 2.65 -31.00
C ASP A 583 0.79 3.52 -31.43
N LEU A 584 0.20 4.29 -30.52
CA LEU A 584 -0.92 5.20 -30.79
C LEU A 584 -0.51 6.45 -31.58
N ALA A 585 0.70 6.98 -31.34
CA ALA A 585 1.18 8.20 -32.00
C ALA A 585 1.20 8.09 -33.54
N GLU A 586 1.28 6.89 -34.09
CA GLU A 586 1.22 6.61 -35.54
C GLU A 586 -0.22 6.62 -36.06
N LEU A 587 -1.21 6.29 -35.24
CA LEU A 587 -2.60 6.06 -35.66
C LEU A 587 -3.54 7.23 -35.29
N GLU A 588 -3.29 7.94 -34.19
CA GLU A 588 -4.11 9.08 -33.76
C GLU A 588 -4.25 10.19 -34.82
N PRO A 589 -3.18 10.63 -35.54
CA PRO A 589 -3.28 11.67 -36.54
C PRO A 589 -4.16 11.29 -37.74
N THR A 590 -4.36 9.98 -38.00
CA THR A 590 -5.21 9.47 -39.10
C THR A 590 -6.70 9.38 -38.70
N GLY A 591 -7.05 9.67 -37.45
CA GLY A 591 -8.38 9.46 -36.87
C GLY A 591 -8.75 7.98 -36.70
N ALA A 592 -7.78 7.08 -36.81
CA ALA A 592 -7.99 5.63 -36.66
C ALA A 592 -8.21 5.21 -35.19
N VAL A 593 -7.76 6.01 -34.23
CA VAL A 593 -7.95 5.75 -32.81
C VAL A 593 -8.60 6.96 -32.13
N ARG A 594 -9.60 6.69 -31.31
CA ARG A 594 -10.27 7.68 -30.47
C ARG A 594 -10.26 7.22 -29.02
N LEU A 595 -9.67 8.01 -28.14
CA LEU A 595 -9.70 7.80 -26.70
C LEU A 595 -10.86 8.60 -26.10
N LEU A 596 -11.94 7.92 -25.69
CA LEU A 596 -13.12 8.58 -25.12
C LEU A 596 -12.92 9.01 -23.67
N GLY A 597 -12.00 8.34 -22.97
CA GLY A 597 -11.89 8.52 -21.52
C GLY A 597 -13.07 7.90 -20.76
N ARG A 598 -13.20 8.28 -19.49
CA ARG A 598 -14.30 7.81 -18.65
C ARG A 598 -15.62 8.45 -19.08
N THR A 599 -16.65 7.62 -19.21
CA THR A 599 -18.03 8.05 -19.47
C THR A 599 -18.97 7.50 -18.41
N GLU A 600 -20.01 8.26 -18.08
CA GLU A 600 -21.08 7.81 -17.16
C GLU A 600 -22.18 7.05 -17.90
N ASP A 601 -22.36 7.29 -19.21
CA ASP A 601 -23.29 6.57 -20.08
C ASP A 601 -22.54 5.65 -21.07
N VAL A 602 -22.11 4.48 -20.57
CA VAL A 602 -21.50 3.43 -21.39
C VAL A 602 -22.46 2.91 -22.46
N PRO A 603 -23.77 2.68 -22.16
CA PRO A 603 -24.74 2.34 -23.17
C PRO A 603 -24.79 3.29 -24.38
N GLU A 604 -24.74 4.61 -24.14
CA GLU A 604 -24.69 5.60 -25.23
C GLU A 604 -23.39 5.50 -26.04
N ALA A 605 -22.26 5.40 -25.34
CA ALA A 605 -20.95 5.25 -26.02
C ALA A 605 -20.90 4.02 -26.93
N LEU A 606 -21.62 2.95 -26.59
CA LEU A 606 -21.68 1.71 -27.36
C LEU A 606 -22.61 1.77 -28.56
N THR A 607 -23.48 2.77 -28.72
CA THR A 607 -24.32 2.91 -29.92
C THR A 607 -23.48 3.08 -31.20
N GLY A 608 -22.32 3.72 -31.11
CA GLY A 608 -21.38 3.89 -32.22
C GLY A 608 -20.39 2.73 -32.43
N VAL A 609 -20.47 1.67 -31.62
CA VAL A 609 -19.52 0.53 -31.66
C VAL A 609 -20.17 -0.70 -32.29
N GLY A 610 -19.61 -1.22 -33.38
CA GLY A 610 -20.13 -2.40 -34.08
C GLY A 610 -19.36 -3.68 -33.81
N VAL A 611 -18.16 -3.60 -33.26
CA VAL A 611 -17.33 -4.73 -32.81
C VAL A 611 -16.85 -4.45 -31.41
N ILE A 612 -17.00 -5.38 -30.49
CA ILE A 612 -16.45 -5.27 -29.13
C ILE A 612 -15.30 -6.25 -28.92
N LEU A 613 -14.14 -5.75 -28.55
CA LEU A 613 -12.91 -6.51 -28.47
C LEU A 613 -12.47 -6.70 -27.01
N SER A 614 -12.14 -7.93 -26.66
CA SER A 614 -11.40 -8.27 -25.45
C SER A 614 -9.95 -8.60 -25.80
N SER A 615 -9.02 -7.72 -25.52
CA SER A 615 -7.58 -7.92 -25.71
C SER A 615 -6.86 -8.47 -24.48
N SER A 616 -7.58 -8.72 -23.40
CA SER A 616 -7.07 -9.03 -22.06
C SER A 616 -6.24 -10.32 -22.04
N VAL A 617 -5.19 -10.34 -21.20
CA VAL A 617 -4.45 -11.58 -20.91
C VAL A 617 -5.14 -12.43 -19.84
N ARG A 618 -5.99 -11.82 -19.04
CA ARG A 618 -6.83 -12.45 -18.01
C ARG A 618 -8.03 -11.58 -17.69
N GLU A 619 -9.13 -12.21 -17.32
CA GLU A 619 -10.34 -11.57 -16.82
C GLU A 619 -10.93 -12.38 -15.67
N SER A 620 -11.79 -11.74 -14.88
CA SER A 620 -12.70 -12.47 -14.00
C SER A 620 -13.90 -12.98 -14.79
N PHE A 621 -14.52 -12.10 -15.55
CA PHE A 621 -15.73 -12.35 -16.35
C PHE A 621 -15.74 -11.53 -17.64
N HIS A 622 -15.22 -10.32 -17.62
CA HIS A 622 -15.21 -9.31 -18.68
C HIS A 622 -16.58 -8.66 -18.96
N CYS A 623 -17.13 -7.96 -17.97
CA CYS A 623 -18.41 -7.26 -18.11
C CYS A 623 -18.47 -6.37 -19.37
N GLY A 624 -17.43 -5.58 -19.68
CA GLY A 624 -17.42 -4.71 -20.85
C GLY A 624 -17.57 -5.42 -22.20
N LEU A 625 -17.11 -6.67 -22.33
CA LEU A 625 -17.37 -7.49 -23.52
C LEU A 625 -18.85 -7.88 -23.60
N VAL A 626 -19.42 -8.33 -22.48
CA VAL A 626 -20.81 -8.76 -22.39
C VAL A 626 -21.76 -7.58 -22.60
N GLU A 627 -21.45 -6.41 -22.03
CA GLU A 627 -22.17 -5.15 -22.27
C GLU A 627 -22.13 -4.76 -23.76
N GLY A 628 -20.95 -4.90 -24.38
CA GLY A 628 -20.79 -4.67 -25.83
C GLY A 628 -21.63 -5.65 -26.66
N ALA A 629 -21.61 -6.94 -26.36
CA ALA A 629 -22.43 -7.93 -27.04
C ALA A 629 -23.92 -7.62 -26.88
N ALA A 630 -24.40 -7.35 -25.67
CA ALA A 630 -25.78 -6.95 -25.39
C ALA A 630 -26.20 -5.67 -26.13
N SER A 631 -25.27 -4.77 -26.40
CA SER A 631 -25.52 -3.56 -27.20
C SER A 631 -25.64 -3.83 -28.72
N GLY A 632 -25.49 -5.08 -29.16
CA GLY A 632 -25.47 -5.43 -30.57
C GLY A 632 -24.11 -5.13 -31.23
N ALA A 633 -23.00 -5.24 -30.54
CA ALA A 633 -21.66 -5.25 -31.14
C ALA A 633 -21.17 -6.69 -31.29
N LEU A 634 -20.44 -6.98 -32.39
CA LEU A 634 -19.82 -8.27 -32.66
C LEU A 634 -18.71 -8.56 -31.65
N PRO A 635 -18.82 -9.58 -30.79
CA PRO A 635 -17.78 -9.87 -29.81
C PRO A 635 -16.62 -10.64 -30.42
N VAL A 636 -15.40 -10.22 -30.04
CA VAL A 636 -14.15 -10.91 -30.34
C VAL A 636 -13.32 -10.97 -29.05
N VAL A 637 -12.99 -12.17 -28.62
CA VAL A 637 -12.36 -12.43 -27.35
C VAL A 637 -11.00 -13.05 -27.56
N ARG A 638 -9.94 -12.43 -27.01
CA ARG A 638 -8.65 -13.09 -26.93
C ARG A 638 -8.76 -14.29 -25.98
N ASP A 639 -8.26 -15.45 -26.39
CA ASP A 639 -8.10 -16.60 -25.51
C ASP A 639 -7.09 -16.24 -24.41
N TRP A 640 -7.59 -16.08 -23.18
CA TRP A 640 -6.83 -15.47 -22.12
C TRP A 640 -5.56 -16.25 -21.79
N PRO A 641 -4.35 -15.73 -22.06
CA PRO A 641 -3.10 -16.48 -21.90
C PRO A 641 -2.87 -17.04 -20.50
N PHE A 642 -3.45 -16.42 -19.46
CA PHE A 642 -3.33 -16.91 -18.08
C PHE A 642 -4.11 -18.21 -17.85
N PHE A 643 -5.10 -18.51 -18.68
CA PHE A 643 -6.00 -19.65 -18.51
C PHE A 643 -6.08 -20.56 -19.73
N ALA A 644 -5.51 -20.16 -20.87
CA ALA A 644 -5.63 -20.87 -22.14
C ALA A 644 -5.08 -22.31 -22.13
N GLY A 645 -4.19 -22.65 -21.19
CA GLY A 645 -3.68 -24.00 -20.97
C GLY A 645 -4.46 -24.85 -19.95
N GLY A 646 -5.48 -24.28 -19.29
CA GLY A 646 -6.33 -24.92 -18.29
C GLY A 646 -7.58 -25.58 -18.91
N GLU A 647 -8.35 -26.28 -18.07
CA GLU A 647 -9.63 -26.86 -18.45
C GLU A 647 -10.67 -25.77 -18.75
N HIS A 648 -10.67 -24.69 -17.96
CA HIS A 648 -11.59 -23.58 -18.08
C HIS A 648 -10.85 -22.26 -18.38
N GLY A 649 -11.46 -21.43 -19.23
CA GLY A 649 -10.94 -20.14 -19.65
C GLY A 649 -11.95 -19.36 -20.50
N ALA A 650 -11.46 -18.51 -21.41
CA ALA A 650 -12.32 -17.77 -22.32
C ALA A 650 -13.19 -18.70 -23.18
N ARG A 651 -12.64 -19.84 -23.65
CA ARG A 651 -13.32 -20.81 -24.51
C ARG A 651 -14.46 -21.58 -23.84
N THR A 652 -14.49 -21.64 -22.53
CA THR A 652 -15.57 -22.30 -21.78
C THR A 652 -16.60 -21.31 -21.24
N LEU A 653 -16.20 -20.04 -21.11
CA LEU A 653 -17.08 -18.98 -20.64
C LEU A 653 -17.90 -18.35 -21.78
N PHE A 654 -17.30 -18.22 -22.96
CA PHE A 654 -17.93 -17.60 -24.14
C PHE A 654 -18.13 -18.62 -25.27
N PRO A 655 -19.04 -18.36 -26.22
CA PRO A 655 -19.14 -19.13 -27.44
C PRO A 655 -17.79 -19.32 -28.12
N ALA A 656 -17.46 -20.54 -28.50
CA ALA A 656 -16.12 -20.89 -28.98
C ALA A 656 -15.72 -20.10 -30.25
N ASP A 657 -16.68 -19.72 -31.06
CA ASP A 657 -16.48 -18.91 -32.28
C ASP A 657 -16.16 -17.44 -31.96
N TRP A 658 -16.39 -16.93 -30.72
CA TRP A 658 -15.97 -15.60 -30.31
C TRP A 658 -14.48 -15.55 -29.94
N VAL A 659 -13.89 -16.70 -29.57
CA VAL A 659 -12.58 -16.76 -28.94
C VAL A 659 -11.49 -17.05 -29.99
N VAL A 660 -10.48 -16.20 -29.99
CA VAL A 660 -9.34 -16.22 -30.91
C VAL A 660 -8.01 -16.17 -30.18
N ALA A 661 -6.97 -16.80 -30.68
CA ALA A 661 -5.67 -16.84 -30.01
C ALA A 661 -4.77 -15.66 -30.39
N THR A 662 -4.86 -15.16 -31.63
CA THR A 662 -3.91 -14.20 -32.20
C THR A 662 -4.61 -12.94 -32.71
N PRO A 663 -3.88 -11.79 -32.83
CA PRO A 663 -4.43 -10.60 -33.51
C PRO A 663 -4.86 -10.86 -34.95
N ARG A 664 -4.18 -11.76 -35.68
CA ARG A 664 -4.53 -12.13 -37.05
C ARG A 664 -5.88 -12.84 -37.09
N GLU A 665 -6.08 -13.86 -36.24
CA GLU A 665 -7.39 -14.54 -36.17
C GLU A 665 -8.51 -13.57 -35.76
N ALA A 666 -8.23 -12.60 -34.88
CA ALA A 666 -9.19 -11.56 -34.50
C ALA A 666 -9.57 -10.70 -35.71
N ALA A 667 -8.58 -10.24 -36.48
CA ALA A 667 -8.81 -9.46 -37.69
C ALA A 667 -9.58 -10.25 -38.76
N ASP A 668 -9.17 -11.50 -39.02
CA ASP A 668 -9.82 -12.37 -40.00
C ASP A 668 -11.29 -12.62 -39.65
N ARG A 669 -11.60 -12.87 -38.36
CA ARG A 669 -12.98 -13.00 -37.86
C ARG A 669 -13.79 -11.71 -38.09
N VAL A 670 -13.23 -10.56 -37.70
CA VAL A 670 -13.92 -9.27 -37.91
C VAL A 670 -14.19 -9.06 -39.39
N LEU A 671 -13.20 -9.20 -40.25
CA LEU A 671 -13.34 -9.02 -41.71
C LEU A 671 -14.40 -9.94 -42.30
N ALA A 672 -14.41 -11.21 -41.91
CA ALA A 672 -15.38 -12.20 -42.42
C ALA A 672 -16.84 -11.83 -42.06
N LEU A 673 -17.08 -11.35 -40.79
CA LEU A 673 -18.42 -11.08 -40.31
C LEU A 673 -18.90 -9.65 -40.62
N THR A 674 -17.99 -8.71 -40.87
CA THR A 674 -18.32 -7.34 -41.28
C THR A 674 -18.26 -7.14 -42.78
N ALA A 675 -18.00 -8.19 -43.57
CA ALA A 675 -17.90 -8.13 -45.06
C ALA A 675 -19.16 -7.53 -45.69
N THR A 676 -20.34 -7.92 -45.20
CA THR A 676 -21.62 -7.35 -45.64
C THR A 676 -22.43 -6.87 -44.44
N GLU A 677 -23.31 -5.91 -44.67
CA GLU A 677 -24.23 -5.39 -43.66
C GLU A 677 -25.13 -6.51 -43.09
N GLU A 678 -25.60 -7.40 -43.94
CA GLU A 678 -26.47 -8.52 -43.56
C GLU A 678 -25.75 -9.48 -42.59
N LYS A 679 -24.53 -9.92 -42.94
CA LYS A 679 -23.73 -10.81 -42.11
C LYS A 679 -23.47 -10.19 -40.75
N TRP A 680 -23.07 -8.90 -40.73
CA TRP A 680 -22.79 -8.17 -39.52
C TRP A 680 -24.04 -8.08 -38.63
N ARG A 681 -25.19 -7.64 -39.18
CA ARG A 681 -26.44 -7.53 -38.45
C ARG A 681 -26.89 -8.87 -37.85
N LYS A 682 -26.78 -9.96 -38.62
CA LYS A 682 -27.10 -11.29 -38.13
C LYS A 682 -26.20 -11.66 -36.97
N ALA A 683 -24.88 -11.59 -37.13
CA ALA A 683 -23.92 -11.97 -36.09
C ALA A 683 -24.06 -11.14 -34.79
N THR A 684 -24.35 -9.83 -34.94
CA THR A 684 -24.57 -8.95 -33.77
C THR A 684 -25.89 -9.20 -33.06
N ALA A 685 -26.95 -9.55 -33.80
CA ALA A 685 -28.24 -9.94 -33.23
C ALA A 685 -28.12 -11.25 -32.43
N ASP A 686 -27.48 -12.27 -33.01
CA ASP A 686 -27.21 -13.56 -32.38
C ASP A 686 -26.39 -13.37 -31.09
N ALA A 687 -25.38 -12.48 -31.12
CA ALA A 687 -24.54 -12.16 -29.96
C ALA A 687 -25.31 -11.43 -28.85
N ALA A 688 -26.17 -10.49 -29.21
CA ALA A 688 -26.99 -9.76 -28.24
C ALA A 688 -28.02 -10.69 -27.58
N GLU A 689 -28.67 -11.56 -28.36
CA GLU A 689 -29.58 -12.57 -27.83
C GLU A 689 -28.88 -13.51 -26.85
N HIS A 690 -27.70 -14.02 -27.24
CA HIS A 690 -26.89 -14.87 -26.36
C HIS A 690 -26.53 -14.16 -25.05
N ALA A 691 -26.06 -12.91 -25.10
CA ALA A 691 -25.68 -12.16 -23.90
C ALA A 691 -26.90 -11.98 -22.95
N LEU A 692 -28.05 -11.62 -23.50
CA LEU A 692 -29.27 -11.36 -22.74
C LEU A 692 -29.87 -12.65 -22.13
N THR A 693 -29.85 -13.75 -22.87
CA THR A 693 -30.39 -15.04 -22.42
C THR A 693 -29.47 -15.79 -21.47
N THR A 694 -28.18 -15.42 -21.43
CA THR A 694 -27.17 -16.10 -20.60
C THR A 694 -26.77 -15.31 -19.38
N TRP A 695 -26.57 -13.98 -19.49
CA TRP A 695 -25.91 -13.18 -18.45
C TRP A 695 -26.71 -11.98 -17.92
N ASP A 696 -27.92 -11.74 -18.45
CA ASP A 696 -28.75 -10.65 -17.94
C ASP A 696 -29.19 -10.92 -16.48
N TRP A 697 -29.39 -9.87 -15.71
CA TRP A 697 -29.72 -9.98 -14.29
C TRP A 697 -30.90 -10.92 -13.98
N PRO A 698 -32.03 -10.88 -14.72
CA PRO A 698 -33.12 -11.82 -14.50
C PRO A 698 -32.74 -13.29 -14.63
N VAL A 699 -31.72 -13.59 -15.46
CA VAL A 699 -31.22 -14.98 -15.67
C VAL A 699 -30.27 -15.38 -14.53
N ILE A 700 -29.46 -14.45 -14.05
CA ILE A 700 -28.45 -14.72 -13.02
C ILE A 700 -29.03 -14.66 -11.59
N ALA A 701 -30.01 -13.80 -11.35
CA ALA A 701 -30.60 -13.56 -10.03
C ALA A 701 -31.12 -14.82 -9.31
N PRO A 702 -31.75 -15.81 -9.98
CA PRO A 702 -32.15 -17.07 -9.32
C PRO A 702 -30.95 -17.85 -8.74
N GLY A 703 -29.75 -17.69 -9.27
CA GLY A 703 -28.52 -18.26 -8.68
C GLY A 703 -28.21 -17.66 -7.32
N PHE A 704 -28.29 -16.33 -7.23
CA PHE A 704 -28.15 -15.62 -5.95
C PHE A 704 -29.27 -15.96 -4.96
N ASP A 705 -30.52 -16.09 -5.43
CA ASP A 705 -31.65 -16.50 -4.57
C ASP A 705 -31.43 -17.90 -3.97
N ARG A 706 -30.99 -18.85 -4.80
CA ARG A 706 -30.67 -20.21 -4.29
C ARG A 706 -29.53 -20.15 -3.27
N LEU A 707 -28.51 -19.38 -3.53
CA LEU A 707 -27.36 -19.24 -2.63
C LEU A 707 -27.75 -18.56 -1.32
N LEU A 708 -28.43 -17.41 -1.38
CA LEU A 708 -28.61 -16.54 -0.21
C LEU A 708 -29.87 -16.83 0.57
N LEU A 709 -30.96 -17.31 -0.10
CA LEU A 709 -32.27 -17.49 0.53
C LEU A 709 -32.63 -18.95 0.83
N LYS A 710 -31.97 -19.92 0.16
CA LYS A 710 -32.30 -21.33 0.37
C LYS A 710 -31.18 -22.12 1.08
N GLY A 711 -29.99 -21.57 1.16
CA GLY A 711 -28.86 -22.12 1.92
C GLY A 711 -28.24 -23.32 1.29
#